data_80ce336d30c6033cabe03e9da768037f
#
_entry.id   80ce336d30c6033cabe03e9da768037f
#
_cell.length_a   1.000
_cell.length_b   1.000
_cell.length_c   1.000
_cell.angle_alpha   90.00
_cell.angle_beta   90.00
_cell.angle_gamma   90.00
#
_symmetry.space_group_name_H-M   'P 1'
#
loop_
_entity.id
_entity.type
_entity.pdbx_description
1 polymer ?
#
loop_
_entity_poly.entity_id
_entity_poly.type
_entity_poly.pdbx_seq_one_letter_code
_entity_poly.pdbx_strand_id
1 'polypeptide(L)'
;MNFDKLTTKSRQSLGEAQMASVRYEHAEVTPIHLLSALLADNQSPVQSLLQRLGIPLSDIQAEVDTKLQRMPKVSGSTERSFSRAIQQVLEEAFRQADTFKDDYIGQDLLFLGIVKKPGDIAALLDKFGLNFEKVRDEFKQIRGSRRAQDPDAEGKYQALEKFCRDLTDLAKRGKLDPVIGRDEEVRRVLEVLARRTKNNPVLIGEPGVGKTAIAEGLAQRIQQGDIPDILEDKRVLTLDIGLLVAGTKYRGEFEERLKKIMEEIKGAGNVILVIDEVHTLIGAGAAEGAIDAANILKPALARGELQCIGATTLDEYRKHIERDADLERRFQPVNVGEPSIEDTIEILRGLRERYEQHHRLRITDEALEAAATLGDRYISDRFLPDKAIDLIDEAGSRVRLLNSKLPPEAKEVDKELRTVQKDKEDAVREQDFARAGELRDKEVELREKIRTLLQSSRQDVANDASDSSETSQAAAEPVAVSSEQTTLQTAVAESTTPVVSEEDIAQIVASWTGVPVQKLTESESVKLLNMEETLHKRLIGQDEAVKAVSKAIRRARVGLKNPNRPIASFIFSGPTGVGKTELTKALAAYFFGSEDAMIRLDMSEFMERHTVSKLIGSPPGYVGFNEGGQLTEAVRRRPYTVVLFDEIEKAHPDVFNLLLQLLEDGRLTDSKGRTVDFKNTLIIMTSNIGSKVIEKGGGGLGFEFSGENAEENQYNRIRSLVNEELKQYFRPEFLNRLDEIIVFRQLNREEVKEIAEIMLREVFNRIGEKGITLSVSNAFKERLVEEGYNPAYGARPLRRAVMRLLEDSLAEEVLSGRIKDGDSAEVDVEDGKVVVKHLSATPSETPALAGAGL
;
A
#
# COMPACT_ATOMS: atom_id res chain seq x y z
N MET A 1 -23.45 0.42 -58.90
CA MET A 1 -23.37 0.46 -57.38
C MET A 1 -22.40 1.57 -57.01
N ASN A 2 -22.85 2.51 -56.18
CA ASN A 2 -21.99 3.61 -55.77
C ASN A 2 -21.27 3.21 -54.45
N PHE A 3 -20.03 2.71 -54.55
CA PHE A 3 -19.20 2.31 -53.37
C PHE A 3 -18.80 3.51 -52.50
N ASP A 4 -19.02 4.75 -52.98
CA ASP A 4 -18.69 5.95 -52.18
C ASP A 4 -19.65 6.13 -51.00
N LYS A 5 -20.85 5.53 -51.06
CA LYS A 5 -21.82 5.50 -49.96
C LYS A 5 -21.56 4.43 -48.87
N LEU A 6 -20.49 3.69 -48.96
CA LEU A 6 -20.06 2.75 -47.89
C LEU A 6 -19.22 3.49 -46.86
N THR A 7 -19.41 3.14 -45.59
CA THR A 7 -18.48 3.59 -44.53
C THR A 7 -17.07 3.09 -44.78
N THR A 8 -16.08 3.71 -44.16
CA THR A 8 -14.68 3.31 -44.27
C THR A 8 -14.50 1.83 -43.85
N LYS A 9 -15.16 1.42 -42.76
CA LYS A 9 -15.14 0.05 -42.29
C LYS A 9 -15.86 -0.94 -43.16
N SER A 10 -17.00 -0.54 -43.74
CA SER A 10 -17.73 -1.38 -44.70
C SER A 10 -16.92 -1.63 -45.97
N ARG A 11 -16.20 -0.63 -46.46
CA ARG A 11 -15.26 -0.76 -47.59
C ARG A 11 -14.12 -1.71 -47.26
N GLN A 12 -13.54 -1.57 -46.04
CA GLN A 12 -12.50 -2.47 -45.55
C GLN A 12 -13.00 -3.91 -45.48
N SER A 13 -14.15 -4.17 -44.87
CA SER A 13 -14.75 -5.52 -44.79
C SER A 13 -15.00 -6.15 -46.16
N LEU A 14 -15.40 -5.36 -47.18
CA LEU A 14 -15.52 -5.87 -48.57
C LEU A 14 -14.15 -6.20 -49.18
N GLY A 15 -13.10 -5.38 -48.91
CA GLY A 15 -11.73 -5.68 -49.29
C GLY A 15 -11.19 -6.95 -48.64
N GLU A 16 -11.44 -7.15 -47.35
CA GLU A 16 -11.07 -8.35 -46.60
C GLU A 16 -11.81 -9.60 -47.13
N ALA A 17 -13.10 -9.47 -47.46
CA ALA A 17 -13.88 -10.54 -48.12
C ALA A 17 -13.28 -10.92 -49.46
N GLN A 18 -12.80 -9.96 -50.22
CA GLN A 18 -12.09 -10.21 -51.49
C GLN A 18 -10.75 -10.91 -51.27
N MET A 19 -9.98 -10.46 -50.26
CA MET A 19 -8.72 -11.13 -49.89
C MET A 19 -8.97 -12.56 -49.37
N ALA A 20 -10.03 -12.78 -48.59
CA ALA A 20 -10.44 -14.09 -48.13
C ALA A 20 -10.72 -15.05 -49.34
N SER A 21 -11.46 -14.58 -50.37
CA SER A 21 -11.73 -15.37 -51.54
C SER A 21 -10.43 -15.77 -52.29
N VAL A 22 -9.42 -14.91 -52.32
CA VAL A 22 -8.10 -15.22 -52.88
C VAL A 22 -7.36 -16.21 -52.01
N ARG A 23 -7.36 -16.03 -50.68
CA ARG A 23 -6.70 -16.92 -49.71
C ARG A 23 -7.22 -18.37 -49.78
N TYR A 24 -8.54 -18.52 -49.93
CA TYR A 24 -9.19 -19.84 -50.02
C TYR A 24 -9.25 -20.37 -51.47
N GLU A 25 -8.71 -19.65 -52.42
CA GLU A 25 -8.70 -20.02 -53.86
C GLU A 25 -10.09 -20.18 -54.49
N HIS A 26 -11.08 -19.36 -54.06
CA HIS A 26 -12.44 -19.43 -54.60
C HIS A 26 -12.62 -18.58 -55.89
N ALA A 27 -13.57 -18.96 -56.76
CA ALA A 27 -13.77 -18.31 -58.04
C ALA A 27 -14.33 -16.88 -57.91
N GLU A 28 -15.22 -16.69 -56.95
CA GLU A 28 -15.99 -15.42 -56.74
C GLU A 28 -16.07 -15.08 -55.25
N VAL A 29 -16.29 -13.80 -54.97
CA VAL A 29 -16.62 -13.34 -53.62
C VAL A 29 -18.10 -13.58 -53.35
N THR A 30 -18.42 -14.37 -52.34
CA THR A 30 -19.80 -14.76 -51.98
C THR A 30 -20.17 -14.25 -50.61
N PRO A 31 -21.44 -14.27 -50.17
CA PRO A 31 -21.85 -13.76 -48.84
C PRO A 31 -21.10 -14.34 -47.65
N ILE A 32 -20.61 -15.59 -47.74
CA ILE A 32 -19.84 -16.19 -46.65
C ILE A 32 -18.46 -15.53 -46.43
N HIS A 33 -17.82 -15.03 -47.50
CA HIS A 33 -16.57 -14.26 -47.39
C HIS A 33 -16.81 -12.93 -46.69
N LEU A 34 -17.90 -12.26 -47.01
CA LEU A 34 -18.26 -11.03 -46.33
C LEU A 34 -18.63 -11.28 -44.86
N LEU A 35 -19.35 -12.37 -44.57
CA LEU A 35 -19.64 -12.79 -43.22
C LEU A 35 -18.36 -13.07 -42.42
N SER A 36 -17.42 -13.80 -42.99
CA SER A 36 -16.11 -14.06 -42.37
C SER A 36 -15.36 -12.76 -42.05
N ALA A 37 -15.35 -11.79 -42.96
CA ALA A 37 -14.70 -10.50 -42.75
C ALA A 37 -15.38 -9.69 -41.66
N LEU A 38 -16.71 -9.68 -41.61
CA LEU A 38 -17.48 -8.98 -40.55
C LEU A 38 -17.29 -9.60 -39.16
N LEU A 39 -17.10 -10.91 -39.08
CA LEU A 39 -16.83 -11.64 -37.83
C LEU A 39 -15.37 -11.52 -37.36
N ALA A 40 -14.44 -11.23 -38.28
CA ALA A 40 -13.02 -11.06 -37.95
C ALA A 40 -12.71 -9.68 -37.36
N ASP A 41 -13.51 -8.65 -37.63
CA ASP A 41 -13.34 -7.30 -37.10
C ASP A 41 -13.84 -7.24 -35.63
N ASN A 42 -12.90 -7.17 -34.68
CA ASN A 42 -13.19 -7.07 -33.26
C ASN A 42 -13.97 -5.82 -32.86
N GLN A 43 -14.10 -4.84 -33.74
CA GLN A 43 -14.81 -3.59 -33.53
C GLN A 43 -16.14 -3.52 -34.33
N SER A 44 -16.55 -4.64 -34.91
CA SER A 44 -17.76 -4.71 -35.70
C SER A 44 -19.02 -4.70 -34.82
N PRO A 45 -20.05 -3.91 -35.16
CA PRO A 45 -21.36 -3.96 -34.48
C PRO A 45 -22.02 -5.34 -34.58
N VAL A 46 -21.57 -6.17 -35.51
CA VAL A 46 -22.04 -7.57 -35.65
C VAL A 46 -21.63 -8.42 -34.47
N GLN A 47 -20.42 -8.24 -33.93
CA GLN A 47 -19.99 -8.99 -32.73
C GLN A 47 -20.83 -8.61 -31.50
N SER A 48 -21.08 -7.33 -31.28
CA SER A 48 -21.95 -6.84 -30.20
C SER A 48 -23.36 -7.41 -30.31
N LEU A 49 -23.89 -7.50 -31.54
CA LEU A 49 -25.18 -8.12 -31.80
C LEU A 49 -25.17 -9.63 -31.40
N LEU A 50 -24.17 -10.38 -31.82
CA LEU A 50 -24.08 -11.80 -31.52
C LEU A 50 -23.97 -12.09 -30.02
N GLN A 51 -23.21 -11.28 -29.29
CA GLN A 51 -23.12 -11.37 -27.84
C GLN A 51 -24.47 -11.12 -27.14
N ARG A 52 -25.23 -10.12 -27.59
CA ARG A 52 -26.58 -9.83 -27.07
C ARG A 52 -27.58 -10.94 -27.37
N LEU A 53 -27.46 -11.57 -28.51
CA LEU A 53 -28.27 -12.73 -28.89
C LEU A 53 -27.85 -14.04 -28.20
N GLY A 54 -26.76 -14.02 -27.41
CA GLY A 54 -26.24 -15.19 -26.69
C GLY A 54 -25.55 -16.22 -27.61
N ILE A 55 -25.08 -15.80 -28.78
CA ILE A 55 -24.42 -16.67 -29.78
C ILE A 55 -22.89 -16.57 -29.56
N PRO A 56 -22.21 -17.64 -29.18
CA PRO A 56 -20.76 -17.66 -29.04
C PRO A 56 -20.07 -17.37 -30.37
N LEU A 57 -19.21 -16.37 -30.43
CA LEU A 57 -18.49 -15.97 -31.65
C LEU A 57 -17.64 -17.12 -32.20
N SER A 58 -16.99 -17.90 -31.31
CA SER A 58 -16.19 -19.07 -31.70
C SER A 58 -16.95 -20.09 -32.54
N ASP A 59 -18.21 -20.34 -32.18
CA ASP A 59 -19.01 -21.38 -32.80
C ASP A 59 -19.44 -20.98 -34.21
N ILE A 60 -19.87 -19.72 -34.41
CA ILE A 60 -20.24 -19.22 -35.73
C ILE A 60 -19.02 -19.08 -36.65
N GLN A 61 -17.86 -18.62 -36.09
CA GLN A 61 -16.60 -18.56 -36.84
C GLN A 61 -16.12 -19.93 -37.29
N ALA A 62 -16.14 -20.94 -36.44
CA ALA A 62 -15.75 -22.30 -36.76
C ALA A 62 -16.61 -22.90 -37.89
N GLU A 63 -17.92 -22.64 -37.86
CA GLU A 63 -18.85 -23.12 -38.90
C GLU A 63 -18.63 -22.40 -40.24
N VAL A 64 -18.37 -21.09 -40.22
CA VAL A 64 -18.03 -20.29 -41.39
C VAL A 64 -16.73 -20.77 -42.00
N ASP A 65 -15.68 -21.03 -41.21
CA ASP A 65 -14.40 -21.53 -41.68
C ASP A 65 -14.54 -22.94 -42.29
N THR A 66 -15.28 -23.83 -41.63
CA THR A 66 -15.57 -25.17 -42.15
C THR A 66 -16.25 -25.10 -43.52
N LYS A 67 -17.19 -24.17 -43.68
CA LYS A 67 -17.90 -24.01 -44.96
C LYS A 67 -17.00 -23.39 -46.02
N LEU A 68 -16.15 -22.41 -45.69
CA LEU A 68 -15.15 -21.85 -46.58
C LEU A 68 -14.19 -22.92 -47.10
N GLN A 69 -13.71 -23.82 -46.24
CA GLN A 69 -12.80 -24.91 -46.63
C GLN A 69 -13.44 -25.93 -47.57
N ARG A 70 -14.79 -26.11 -47.52
CA ARG A 70 -15.53 -27.08 -48.35
C ARG A 70 -15.95 -26.54 -49.73
N MET A 71 -15.80 -25.22 -49.95
CA MET A 71 -16.13 -24.64 -51.25
C MET A 71 -15.17 -25.06 -52.37
N PRO A 72 -15.65 -25.11 -53.63
CA PRO A 72 -14.81 -25.47 -54.76
C PRO A 72 -13.66 -24.48 -54.96
N LYS A 73 -12.45 -25.02 -55.11
CA LYS A 73 -11.23 -24.28 -55.37
C LYS A 73 -10.95 -24.12 -56.84
N VAL A 74 -10.48 -22.94 -57.27
CA VAL A 74 -10.12 -22.65 -58.68
C VAL A 74 -8.72 -22.01 -58.69
N SER A 75 -7.77 -22.62 -59.37
CA SER A 75 -6.44 -22.09 -59.58
C SER A 75 -6.38 -21.24 -60.87
N GLY A 76 -5.80 -20.03 -60.78
CA GLY A 76 -5.34 -19.33 -61.97
C GLY A 76 -5.87 -17.92 -62.30
N SER A 77 -6.66 -17.23 -61.47
CA SER A 77 -6.97 -15.82 -61.68
C SER A 77 -6.64 -14.93 -60.46
N THR A 78 -6.07 -13.77 -60.77
CA THR A 78 -5.67 -12.79 -59.74
C THR A 78 -6.79 -11.83 -59.33
N GLU A 79 -7.77 -11.59 -60.18
CA GLU A 79 -8.91 -10.75 -59.90
C GLU A 79 -10.17 -11.60 -59.65
N ARG A 80 -10.83 -11.40 -58.53
CA ARG A 80 -12.05 -12.07 -58.13
C ARG A 80 -13.23 -11.15 -58.28
N SER A 81 -14.26 -11.59 -59.04
CA SER A 81 -15.51 -10.84 -59.22
C SER A 81 -16.48 -11.08 -58.06
N PHE A 82 -17.38 -10.11 -57.82
CA PHE A 82 -18.45 -10.29 -56.86
C PHE A 82 -19.54 -11.20 -57.47
N SER A 83 -19.92 -12.25 -56.72
CA SER A 83 -21.01 -13.14 -57.12
C SER A 83 -22.34 -12.41 -57.22
N ARG A 84 -23.28 -12.98 -57.97
CA ARG A 84 -24.67 -12.44 -58.03
C ARG A 84 -25.33 -12.36 -56.64
N ALA A 85 -24.99 -13.30 -55.76
CA ALA A 85 -25.51 -13.34 -54.39
C ALA A 85 -25.03 -12.15 -53.57
N ILE A 86 -23.73 -11.77 -53.63
CA ILE A 86 -23.23 -10.62 -52.91
C ILE A 86 -23.75 -9.30 -53.46
N GLN A 87 -24.03 -9.23 -54.78
CA GLN A 87 -24.67 -8.06 -55.35
C GLN A 87 -26.08 -7.87 -54.81
N GLN A 88 -26.85 -8.95 -54.59
CA GLN A 88 -28.16 -8.90 -53.95
C GLN A 88 -28.11 -8.48 -52.49
N VAL A 89 -27.08 -8.90 -51.77
CA VAL A 89 -26.79 -8.48 -50.37
C VAL A 89 -26.57 -6.96 -50.33
N LEU A 90 -25.72 -6.46 -51.21
CA LEU A 90 -25.45 -5.00 -51.32
C LEU A 90 -26.70 -4.20 -51.68
N GLU A 91 -27.48 -4.64 -52.67
CA GLU A 91 -28.75 -4.02 -53.04
C GLU A 91 -29.72 -3.94 -51.86
N GLU A 92 -29.82 -5.00 -51.07
CA GLU A 92 -30.65 -5.03 -49.89
C GLU A 92 -30.10 -4.11 -48.79
N ALA A 93 -28.78 -4.05 -48.59
CA ALA A 93 -28.17 -3.10 -47.66
C ALA A 93 -28.46 -1.65 -48.03
N PHE A 94 -28.45 -1.30 -49.32
CA PHE A 94 -28.87 0.03 -49.82
C PHE A 94 -30.33 0.30 -49.52
N ARG A 95 -31.26 -0.68 -49.68
CA ARG A 95 -32.69 -0.48 -49.33
C ARG A 95 -32.86 -0.27 -47.81
N GLN A 96 -32.12 -1.00 -47.03
CA GLN A 96 -32.19 -0.83 -45.57
C GLN A 96 -31.65 0.54 -45.15
N ALA A 97 -30.61 1.08 -45.79
CA ALA A 97 -30.12 2.43 -45.57
C ALA A 97 -31.22 3.48 -45.79
N ASP A 98 -31.97 3.35 -46.86
CA ASP A 98 -33.12 4.27 -47.11
C ASP A 98 -34.21 4.15 -46.03
N THR A 99 -34.46 2.92 -45.52
CA THR A 99 -35.42 2.66 -44.44
C THR A 99 -34.99 3.31 -43.11
N PHE A 100 -33.68 3.22 -42.79
CA PHE A 100 -33.11 3.84 -41.62
C PHE A 100 -32.76 5.32 -41.81
N LYS A 101 -32.92 5.86 -43.02
CA LYS A 101 -32.55 7.23 -43.41
C LYS A 101 -31.08 7.53 -43.20
N ASP A 102 -30.24 6.58 -43.54
CA ASP A 102 -28.78 6.69 -43.46
C ASP A 102 -28.22 7.18 -44.81
N ASP A 103 -27.25 8.09 -44.76
CA ASP A 103 -26.52 8.56 -45.93
C ASP A 103 -25.38 7.60 -46.34
N TYR A 104 -24.89 6.82 -45.39
CA TYR A 104 -23.83 5.81 -45.57
C TYR A 104 -24.26 4.43 -45.07
N ILE A 105 -23.70 3.38 -45.68
CA ILE A 105 -23.97 1.98 -45.38
C ILE A 105 -22.91 1.46 -44.45
N GLY A 106 -23.27 1.10 -43.22
CA GLY A 106 -22.45 0.51 -42.23
C GLY A 106 -22.37 -1.02 -42.32
N GLN A 107 -21.47 -1.61 -41.52
CA GLN A 107 -21.29 -3.06 -41.38
C GLN A 107 -22.56 -3.77 -40.90
N ASP A 108 -23.35 -3.11 -40.06
CA ASP A 108 -24.67 -3.53 -39.58
C ASP A 108 -25.68 -3.72 -40.70
N LEU A 109 -25.75 -2.75 -41.67
CA LEU A 109 -26.62 -2.85 -42.85
C LEU A 109 -26.11 -3.92 -43.83
N LEU A 110 -24.80 -4.11 -43.94
CA LEU A 110 -24.23 -5.21 -44.72
C LEU A 110 -24.65 -6.55 -44.14
N PHE A 111 -24.60 -6.69 -42.82
CA PHE A 111 -25.03 -7.92 -42.14
C PHE A 111 -26.56 -8.14 -42.28
N LEU A 112 -27.36 -7.09 -42.14
CA LEU A 112 -28.80 -7.19 -42.44
C LEU A 112 -29.07 -7.64 -43.89
N GLY A 113 -28.30 -7.14 -44.83
CA GLY A 113 -28.33 -7.60 -46.23
C GLY A 113 -28.03 -9.10 -46.34
N ILE A 114 -27.02 -9.60 -45.65
CA ILE A 114 -26.67 -11.04 -45.60
C ILE A 114 -27.82 -11.86 -45.03
N VAL A 115 -28.37 -11.44 -43.87
CA VAL A 115 -29.50 -12.16 -43.22
C VAL A 115 -30.76 -12.16 -44.07
N LYS A 116 -31.02 -11.09 -44.79
CA LYS A 116 -32.20 -11.00 -45.69
C LYS A 116 -32.03 -11.77 -47.01
N LYS A 117 -30.83 -11.80 -47.53
CA LYS A 117 -30.44 -12.47 -48.78
C LYS A 117 -29.28 -13.45 -48.54
N PRO A 118 -29.52 -14.52 -47.79
CA PRO A 118 -28.44 -15.40 -47.33
C PRO A 118 -27.82 -16.29 -48.41
N GLY A 119 -28.52 -16.49 -49.51
CA GLY A 119 -28.02 -17.40 -50.57
C GLY A 119 -27.72 -18.79 -50.02
N ASP A 120 -26.48 -19.24 -50.25
CA ASP A 120 -25.97 -20.57 -49.87
C ASP A 120 -25.69 -20.72 -48.37
N ILE A 121 -25.73 -19.64 -47.60
CA ILE A 121 -25.50 -19.65 -46.14
C ILE A 121 -26.79 -19.62 -45.32
N ALA A 122 -27.97 -19.79 -45.93
CA ALA A 122 -29.26 -19.78 -45.26
C ALA A 122 -29.31 -20.79 -44.11
N ALA A 123 -28.93 -22.04 -44.37
CA ALA A 123 -28.92 -23.08 -43.34
C ALA A 123 -27.97 -22.85 -42.16
N LEU A 124 -26.88 -22.08 -42.39
CA LEU A 124 -25.95 -21.68 -41.32
C LEU A 124 -26.61 -20.62 -40.44
N LEU A 125 -27.23 -19.57 -41.03
CA LEU A 125 -27.90 -18.52 -40.28
C LEU A 125 -29.11 -19.04 -39.48
N ASP A 126 -29.86 -19.99 -40.09
CA ASP A 126 -31.00 -20.65 -39.40
C ASP A 126 -30.55 -21.49 -38.22
N LYS A 127 -29.39 -22.20 -38.32
CA LYS A 127 -28.81 -22.97 -37.22
C LYS A 127 -28.56 -22.12 -35.97
N PHE A 128 -28.13 -20.87 -36.15
CA PHE A 128 -27.90 -19.92 -35.05
C PHE A 128 -29.11 -19.04 -34.74
N GLY A 129 -30.28 -19.30 -35.37
CA GLY A 129 -31.50 -18.55 -35.11
C GLY A 129 -31.46 -17.09 -35.52
N LEU A 130 -30.60 -16.74 -36.49
CA LEU A 130 -30.42 -15.39 -37.03
C LEU A 130 -31.54 -15.06 -38.04
N ASN A 131 -32.72 -14.63 -37.54
CA ASN A 131 -33.84 -14.19 -38.36
C ASN A 131 -33.76 -12.69 -38.61
N PHE A 132 -34.14 -12.24 -39.81
CA PHE A 132 -34.08 -10.86 -40.25
C PHE A 132 -34.82 -9.90 -39.31
N GLU A 133 -36.03 -10.21 -38.87
CA GLU A 133 -36.80 -9.33 -37.98
C GLU A 133 -36.12 -9.16 -36.63
N LYS A 134 -35.66 -10.26 -36.06
CA LYS A 134 -34.95 -10.26 -34.78
C LYS A 134 -33.65 -9.47 -34.87
N VAL A 135 -32.82 -9.72 -35.88
CA VAL A 135 -31.56 -9.02 -36.10
C VAL A 135 -31.78 -7.53 -36.34
N ARG A 136 -32.80 -7.17 -37.14
CA ARG A 136 -33.14 -5.78 -37.43
C ARG A 136 -33.58 -5.02 -36.17
N ASP A 137 -34.41 -5.64 -35.33
CA ASP A 137 -34.95 -5.00 -34.15
C ASP A 137 -33.85 -4.83 -33.08
N GLU A 138 -32.93 -5.77 -32.99
CA GLU A 138 -31.79 -5.67 -32.11
C GLU A 138 -30.78 -4.60 -32.57
N PHE A 139 -30.53 -4.50 -33.88
CA PHE A 139 -29.73 -3.37 -34.41
C PHE A 139 -30.41 -2.01 -34.19
N LYS A 140 -31.74 -1.92 -34.22
CA LYS A 140 -32.44 -0.70 -33.85
C LYS A 140 -32.18 -0.32 -32.40
N GLN A 141 -32.15 -1.28 -31.49
CA GLN A 141 -31.84 -1.03 -30.09
C GLN A 141 -30.38 -0.62 -29.90
N ILE A 142 -29.42 -1.29 -30.59
CA ILE A 142 -28.00 -0.94 -30.55
C ILE A 142 -27.76 0.48 -31.09
N ARG A 143 -28.43 0.84 -32.20
CA ARG A 143 -28.28 2.13 -32.82
C ARG A 143 -29.04 3.27 -32.12
N GLY A 144 -30.16 2.97 -31.47
CA GLY A 144 -31.08 3.98 -30.95
C GLY A 144 -31.63 4.87 -32.05
N SER A 145 -31.61 6.21 -31.86
CA SER A 145 -32.05 7.22 -32.84
C SER A 145 -30.95 7.69 -33.81
N ARG A 146 -29.78 7.06 -33.82
CA ARG A 146 -28.60 7.52 -34.58
C ARG A 146 -28.66 7.13 -36.06
N ARG A 147 -28.13 8.00 -36.93
CA ARG A 147 -28.05 7.82 -38.38
C ARG A 147 -26.58 7.85 -38.83
N ALA A 148 -26.25 7.05 -39.84
CA ALA A 148 -24.92 7.09 -40.45
C ALA A 148 -24.86 8.24 -41.49
N GLN A 149 -24.42 9.42 -41.04
CA GLN A 149 -24.34 10.64 -41.84
C GLN A 149 -22.94 10.96 -42.37
N ASP A 150 -21.93 10.21 -41.92
CA ASP A 150 -20.56 10.38 -42.38
C ASP A 150 -19.86 9.03 -42.63
N PRO A 151 -18.72 9.03 -43.37
CA PRO A 151 -17.99 7.81 -43.70
C PRO A 151 -17.43 7.04 -42.48
N ASP A 152 -17.25 7.70 -41.31
CA ASP A 152 -16.71 7.13 -40.08
C ASP A 152 -17.77 6.95 -39.00
N ALA A 153 -19.03 6.83 -39.36
CA ALA A 153 -20.16 6.74 -38.44
C ALA A 153 -19.99 5.60 -37.40
N GLU A 154 -19.45 4.46 -37.79
CA GLU A 154 -19.26 3.29 -36.90
C GLU A 154 -18.22 3.50 -35.80
N GLY A 155 -17.17 4.28 -36.06
CA GLY A 155 -16.19 4.66 -35.03
C GLY A 155 -16.73 5.60 -33.94
N LYS A 156 -17.93 6.15 -34.17
CA LYS A 156 -18.61 7.07 -33.25
C LYS A 156 -19.64 6.36 -32.36
N TYR A 157 -20.09 5.16 -32.71
CA TYR A 157 -21.20 4.49 -32.02
C TYR A 157 -20.82 3.71 -30.73
N GLN A 158 -19.55 3.60 -30.38
CA GLN A 158 -19.08 2.77 -29.26
C GLN A 158 -18.08 3.48 -28.35
N ALA A 159 -17.99 4.80 -28.39
CA ALA A 159 -17.02 5.52 -27.57
C ALA A 159 -17.29 5.35 -26.07
N LEU A 160 -18.56 5.36 -25.64
CA LEU A 160 -18.93 5.13 -24.24
C LEU A 160 -18.61 3.71 -23.78
N GLU A 161 -18.90 2.68 -24.58
CA GLU A 161 -18.59 1.28 -24.23
C GLU A 161 -17.08 1.01 -24.19
N LYS A 162 -16.31 1.73 -25.01
CA LYS A 162 -14.86 1.55 -25.14
C LYS A 162 -14.06 2.29 -24.07
N PHE A 163 -14.49 3.46 -23.64
CA PHE A 163 -13.75 4.35 -22.75
C PHE A 163 -14.43 4.59 -21.40
N CYS A 164 -15.63 4.04 -21.20
CA CYS A 164 -16.37 4.18 -19.96
C CYS A 164 -16.80 2.81 -19.42
N ARG A 165 -16.84 2.70 -18.10
CA ARG A 165 -17.35 1.53 -17.37
C ARG A 165 -18.78 1.85 -16.89
N ASP A 166 -19.77 1.03 -17.24
CA ASP A 166 -21.15 1.22 -16.82
C ASP A 166 -21.39 0.65 -15.41
N LEU A 167 -21.48 1.54 -14.42
CA LEU A 167 -21.74 1.17 -13.03
C LEU A 167 -23.17 0.66 -12.84
N THR A 168 -24.13 1.18 -13.60
CA THR A 168 -25.54 0.75 -13.51
C THR A 168 -25.72 -0.69 -14.00
N ASP A 169 -25.01 -1.08 -15.07
CA ASP A 169 -25.02 -2.46 -15.57
C ASP A 169 -24.29 -3.40 -14.60
N LEU A 170 -23.21 -2.96 -13.99
CA LEU A 170 -22.50 -3.73 -12.97
C LEU A 170 -23.35 -3.92 -11.71
N ALA A 171 -24.12 -2.90 -11.29
CA ALA A 171 -25.08 -3.00 -10.21
C ALA A 171 -26.15 -4.07 -10.50
N LYS A 172 -26.70 -4.07 -11.74
CA LYS A 172 -27.66 -5.08 -12.20
C LYS A 172 -27.13 -6.50 -12.13
N ARG A 173 -25.84 -6.66 -12.38
CA ARG A 173 -25.14 -7.97 -12.34
C ARG A 173 -24.66 -8.35 -10.94
N GLY A 174 -24.88 -7.53 -9.91
CA GLY A 174 -24.42 -7.77 -8.55
C GLY A 174 -22.89 -7.75 -8.41
N LYS A 175 -22.17 -7.06 -9.28
CA LYS A 175 -20.70 -7.01 -9.31
C LYS A 175 -20.09 -5.83 -8.56
N LEU A 176 -20.91 -4.89 -8.08
CA LEU A 176 -20.45 -3.78 -7.25
C LEU A 176 -20.40 -4.18 -5.78
N ASP A 177 -19.47 -3.60 -5.06
CA ASP A 177 -19.38 -3.75 -3.61
C ASP A 177 -20.55 -3.05 -2.91
N PRO A 178 -21.06 -3.57 -1.78
CA PRO A 178 -22.07 -2.88 -1.01
C PRO A 178 -21.51 -1.56 -0.48
N VAL A 179 -22.25 -0.48 -0.65
CA VAL A 179 -21.87 0.84 -0.13
C VAL A 179 -22.57 1.06 1.21
N ILE A 180 -21.79 1.20 2.27
CA ILE A 180 -22.23 1.28 3.66
C ILE A 180 -21.73 2.59 4.26
N GLY A 181 -22.55 3.23 5.12
CA GLY A 181 -22.15 4.42 5.87
C GLY A 181 -21.99 5.71 5.05
N ARG A 182 -22.53 5.75 3.80
CA ARG A 182 -22.43 6.92 2.89
C ARG A 182 -23.78 7.46 2.45
N ASP A 183 -24.83 7.21 3.21
CA ASP A 183 -26.19 7.59 2.84
C ASP A 183 -26.39 9.11 2.75
N GLU A 184 -25.74 9.87 3.62
CA GLU A 184 -25.85 11.33 3.60
C GLU A 184 -25.16 11.93 2.37
N GLU A 185 -23.98 11.47 2.03
CA GLU A 185 -23.25 11.94 0.85
C GLU A 185 -23.96 11.54 -0.45
N VAL A 186 -24.46 10.30 -0.56
CA VAL A 186 -25.24 9.86 -1.72
C VAL A 186 -26.54 10.68 -1.84
N ARG A 187 -27.25 10.94 -0.74
CA ARG A 187 -28.43 11.82 -0.72
C ARG A 187 -28.05 13.23 -1.17
N ARG A 188 -26.92 13.75 -0.70
CA ARG A 188 -26.44 15.08 -1.10
C ARG A 188 -26.10 15.15 -2.59
N VAL A 189 -25.49 14.10 -3.14
CA VAL A 189 -25.24 13.97 -4.58
C VAL A 189 -26.55 13.97 -5.37
N LEU A 190 -27.56 13.20 -4.94
CA LEU A 190 -28.89 13.18 -5.55
C LEU A 190 -29.56 14.55 -5.53
N GLU A 191 -29.54 15.27 -4.39
CA GLU A 191 -30.05 16.63 -4.27
C GLU A 191 -29.36 17.59 -5.26
N VAL A 192 -28.04 17.50 -5.41
CA VAL A 192 -27.26 18.35 -6.33
C VAL A 192 -27.62 18.02 -7.79
N LEU A 193 -27.67 16.73 -8.15
CA LEU A 193 -28.02 16.30 -9.51
C LEU A 193 -29.43 16.74 -9.94
N ALA A 194 -30.37 16.84 -8.98
CA ALA A 194 -31.74 17.30 -9.24
C ALA A 194 -31.89 18.85 -9.39
N ARG A 195 -30.82 19.62 -9.12
CA ARG A 195 -30.87 21.09 -9.21
C ARG A 195 -30.95 21.58 -10.67
N ARG A 196 -31.57 22.74 -10.86
CA ARG A 196 -31.61 23.40 -12.17
C ARG A 196 -30.25 23.99 -12.59
N THR A 197 -29.46 24.44 -11.64
CA THR A 197 -28.15 25.07 -11.86
C THR A 197 -27.16 24.50 -10.83
N LYS A 198 -25.87 24.50 -11.15
CA LYS A 198 -24.82 23.84 -10.30
C LYS A 198 -25.19 22.38 -9.98
N ASN A 199 -25.65 21.68 -11.01
CA ASN A 199 -26.14 20.29 -10.92
C ASN A 199 -25.04 19.24 -11.15
N ASN A 200 -23.79 19.63 -11.05
CA ASN A 200 -22.63 18.72 -11.13
C ASN A 200 -21.95 18.67 -9.77
N PRO A 201 -22.13 17.62 -8.97
CA PRO A 201 -21.43 17.46 -7.70
C PRO A 201 -19.95 17.18 -7.92
N VAL A 202 -19.10 17.75 -7.07
CA VAL A 202 -17.70 17.37 -6.95
C VAL A 202 -17.47 16.83 -5.55
N LEU A 203 -17.10 15.57 -5.47
CA LEU A 203 -16.73 14.89 -4.24
C LEU A 203 -15.33 15.32 -3.84
N ILE A 204 -15.22 16.01 -2.72
CA ILE A 204 -13.96 16.54 -2.20
C ILE A 204 -13.59 15.79 -0.91
N GLY A 205 -12.42 15.17 -0.89
CA GLY A 205 -11.95 14.44 0.28
C GLY A 205 -10.54 13.91 0.07
N GLU A 206 -9.93 13.44 1.13
CA GLU A 206 -8.60 12.85 1.08
C GLU A 206 -8.57 11.55 0.25
N PRO A 207 -7.41 11.10 -0.23
CA PRO A 207 -7.30 9.82 -0.92
C PRO A 207 -7.73 8.66 0.01
N GLY A 208 -8.44 7.66 -0.54
CA GLY A 208 -8.82 6.48 0.25
C GLY A 208 -10.06 6.62 1.13
N VAL A 209 -10.73 7.80 1.21
CA VAL A 209 -11.97 7.96 2.01
C VAL A 209 -13.22 7.38 1.35
N GLY A 210 -13.13 6.77 0.17
CA GLY A 210 -14.26 6.12 -0.50
C GLY A 210 -15.09 7.04 -1.41
N LYS A 211 -14.49 8.05 -2.03
CA LYS A 211 -15.20 8.94 -2.99
C LYS A 211 -15.82 8.17 -4.15
N THR A 212 -15.13 7.21 -4.73
CA THR A 212 -15.61 6.39 -5.85
C THR A 212 -16.78 5.50 -5.44
N ALA A 213 -16.78 4.99 -4.20
CA ALA A 213 -17.89 4.20 -3.65
C ALA A 213 -19.23 4.97 -3.64
N ILE A 214 -19.22 6.29 -3.46
CA ILE A 214 -20.44 7.12 -3.49
C ILE A 214 -21.10 7.06 -4.89
N ALA A 215 -20.31 7.07 -5.97
CA ALA A 215 -20.83 6.92 -7.33
C ALA A 215 -21.37 5.50 -7.59
N GLU A 216 -20.76 4.48 -7.01
CA GLU A 216 -21.24 3.09 -7.04
C GLU A 216 -22.54 2.94 -6.25
N GLY A 217 -22.62 3.55 -5.07
CA GLY A 217 -23.86 3.61 -4.26
C GLY A 217 -25.02 4.30 -4.99
N LEU A 218 -24.73 5.38 -5.72
CA LEU A 218 -25.72 6.01 -6.58
C LEU A 218 -26.23 5.04 -7.66
N ALA A 219 -25.34 4.30 -8.33
CA ALA A 219 -25.72 3.31 -9.34
C ALA A 219 -26.57 2.17 -8.76
N GLN A 220 -26.27 1.72 -7.53
CA GLN A 220 -27.06 0.71 -6.81
C GLN A 220 -28.47 1.24 -6.48
N ARG A 221 -28.60 2.47 -5.97
CA ARG A 221 -29.90 3.09 -5.68
C ARG A 221 -30.75 3.30 -6.94
N ILE A 222 -30.14 3.70 -8.06
CA ILE A 222 -30.81 3.78 -9.37
C ILE A 222 -31.39 2.40 -9.74
N GLN A 223 -30.61 1.34 -9.55
CA GLN A 223 -31.06 -0.02 -9.85
C GLN A 223 -32.17 -0.50 -8.91
N GLN A 224 -32.17 -0.11 -7.65
CA GLN A 224 -33.17 -0.46 -6.65
C GLN A 224 -34.46 0.36 -6.77
N GLY A 225 -34.43 1.47 -7.52
CA GLY A 225 -35.56 2.40 -7.65
C GLY A 225 -35.72 3.35 -6.46
N ASP A 226 -34.73 3.45 -5.56
CA ASP A 226 -34.71 4.35 -4.40
C ASP A 226 -34.14 5.72 -4.76
N ILE A 227 -34.77 6.39 -5.75
CA ILE A 227 -34.31 7.66 -6.31
C ILE A 227 -35.50 8.52 -6.76
N PRO A 228 -35.32 9.85 -6.89
CA PRO A 228 -36.32 10.72 -7.48
C PRO A 228 -36.62 10.37 -8.96
N ASP A 229 -37.87 10.51 -9.39
CA ASP A 229 -38.35 10.19 -10.75
C ASP A 229 -37.49 10.78 -11.88
N ILE A 230 -36.88 11.94 -11.65
CA ILE A 230 -36.00 12.67 -12.62
C ILE A 230 -34.74 11.87 -12.96
N LEU A 231 -34.34 10.91 -12.10
CA LEU A 231 -33.11 10.13 -12.23
C LEU A 231 -33.34 8.64 -12.57
N GLU A 232 -34.59 8.19 -12.66
CA GLU A 232 -34.98 6.78 -12.81
C GLU A 232 -34.38 6.12 -14.07
N ASP A 233 -34.33 6.85 -15.19
CA ASP A 233 -33.80 6.36 -16.47
C ASP A 233 -32.30 6.65 -16.67
N LYS A 234 -31.61 7.19 -15.66
CA LYS A 234 -30.21 7.59 -15.82
C LYS A 234 -29.27 6.39 -15.71
N ARG A 235 -28.20 6.45 -16.50
CA ARG A 235 -27.08 5.50 -16.48
C ARG A 235 -25.86 6.21 -15.90
N VAL A 236 -25.19 5.59 -14.96
CA VAL A 236 -23.96 6.09 -14.35
C VAL A 236 -22.76 5.40 -15.01
N LEU A 237 -21.95 6.19 -15.71
CA LEU A 237 -20.78 5.72 -16.44
C LEU A 237 -19.51 6.33 -15.85
N THR A 238 -18.52 5.54 -15.51
CA THR A 238 -17.20 6.03 -15.06
C THR A 238 -16.26 6.15 -16.25
N LEU A 239 -15.66 7.32 -16.43
CA LEU A 239 -14.69 7.59 -17.48
C LEU A 239 -13.32 7.01 -17.09
N ASP A 240 -12.76 6.16 -17.96
CA ASP A 240 -11.40 5.65 -17.79
C ASP A 240 -10.40 6.55 -18.53
N ILE A 241 -9.71 7.40 -17.77
CA ILE A 241 -8.72 8.34 -18.31
C ILE A 241 -7.51 7.58 -18.87
N GLY A 242 -7.16 6.44 -18.27
CA GLY A 242 -6.06 5.60 -18.73
C GLY A 242 -6.31 5.06 -20.15
N LEU A 243 -7.51 4.56 -20.40
CA LEU A 243 -7.91 4.08 -21.73
C LEU A 243 -8.01 5.22 -22.77
N LEU A 244 -8.39 6.42 -22.34
CA LEU A 244 -8.42 7.60 -23.22
C LEU A 244 -7.03 7.99 -23.73
N VAL A 245 -6.02 7.89 -22.87
CA VAL A 245 -4.62 8.26 -23.18
C VAL A 245 -3.87 7.10 -23.83
N ALA A 246 -4.22 5.85 -23.53
CA ALA A 246 -3.52 4.67 -24.03
C ALA A 246 -3.48 4.65 -25.57
N GLY A 247 -2.26 4.52 -26.13
CA GLY A 247 -2.02 4.43 -27.57
C GLY A 247 -2.18 5.72 -28.36
N THR A 248 -2.40 6.88 -27.71
CA THR A 248 -2.39 8.18 -28.40
C THR A 248 -0.94 8.63 -28.64
N LYS A 249 -0.60 8.84 -29.92
CA LYS A 249 0.70 9.38 -30.32
C LYS A 249 0.69 10.91 -30.44
N TYR A 250 -0.48 11.47 -30.69
CA TYR A 250 -0.64 12.91 -30.93
C TYR A 250 -1.74 13.48 -30.04
N ARG A 251 -1.56 14.73 -29.61
CA ARG A 251 -2.49 15.49 -28.77
C ARG A 251 -3.94 15.49 -29.31
N GLY A 252 -4.11 15.64 -30.62
CA GLY A 252 -5.42 15.68 -31.27
C GLY A 252 -6.24 14.40 -31.13
N GLU A 253 -5.59 13.24 -30.98
CA GLU A 253 -6.30 11.95 -30.86
C GLU A 253 -7.06 11.84 -29.54
N PHE A 254 -6.50 12.32 -28.44
CA PHE A 254 -7.17 12.38 -27.15
C PHE A 254 -8.36 13.33 -27.17
N GLU A 255 -8.16 14.56 -27.72
CA GLU A 255 -9.22 15.56 -27.85
C GLU A 255 -10.38 15.03 -28.71
N GLU A 256 -10.06 14.32 -29.79
CA GLU A 256 -11.04 13.69 -30.65
C GLU A 256 -11.84 12.57 -29.94
N ARG A 257 -11.15 11.70 -29.16
CA ARG A 257 -11.82 10.66 -28.35
C ARG A 257 -12.78 11.27 -27.33
N LEU A 258 -12.33 12.28 -26.58
CA LEU A 258 -13.15 12.95 -25.59
C LEU A 258 -14.36 13.64 -26.26
N LYS A 259 -14.15 14.28 -27.41
CA LYS A 259 -15.23 14.91 -28.19
C LYS A 259 -16.26 13.87 -28.65
N LYS A 260 -15.84 12.70 -29.13
CA LYS A 260 -16.74 11.60 -29.52
C LYS A 260 -17.58 11.12 -28.31
N ILE A 261 -16.99 10.99 -27.14
CA ILE A 261 -17.70 10.64 -25.89
C ILE A 261 -18.76 11.71 -25.58
N MET A 262 -18.39 12.99 -25.67
CA MET A 262 -19.31 14.10 -25.39
C MET A 262 -20.48 14.15 -26.37
N GLU A 263 -20.23 13.90 -27.64
CA GLU A 263 -21.29 13.83 -28.68
C GLU A 263 -22.23 12.64 -28.40
N GLU A 264 -21.69 11.51 -27.93
CA GLU A 264 -22.48 10.34 -27.61
C GLU A 264 -23.33 10.55 -26.35
N ILE A 265 -22.78 11.17 -25.29
CA ILE A 265 -23.51 11.54 -24.07
C ILE A 265 -24.68 12.50 -24.41
N LYS A 266 -24.39 13.51 -25.23
CA LYS A 266 -25.40 14.46 -25.70
C LYS A 266 -26.52 13.78 -26.48
N GLY A 267 -26.18 12.80 -27.31
CA GLY A 267 -27.16 12.01 -28.08
C GLY A 267 -28.01 11.10 -27.21
N ALA A 268 -27.44 10.51 -26.19
CA ALA A 268 -28.12 9.62 -25.25
C ALA A 268 -29.05 10.36 -24.29
N GLY A 269 -28.61 11.50 -23.75
CA GLY A 269 -29.42 12.36 -22.85
C GLY A 269 -29.69 11.81 -21.44
N ASN A 270 -29.40 10.55 -21.21
CA ASN A 270 -29.65 9.86 -19.94
C ASN A 270 -28.38 9.40 -19.20
N VAL A 271 -27.24 9.98 -19.53
CA VAL A 271 -25.96 9.60 -18.96
C VAL A 271 -25.51 10.58 -17.87
N ILE A 272 -25.08 10.05 -16.73
CA ILE A 272 -24.31 10.76 -15.70
C ILE A 272 -22.88 10.24 -15.78
N LEU A 273 -21.94 11.13 -16.10
CA LEU A 273 -20.53 10.77 -16.24
C LEU A 273 -19.78 10.95 -14.91
N VAL A 274 -19.19 9.90 -14.40
CA VAL A 274 -18.30 9.95 -13.23
C VAL A 274 -16.86 10.14 -13.72
N ILE A 275 -16.19 11.16 -13.20
CA ILE A 275 -14.80 11.49 -13.53
C ILE A 275 -14.01 11.47 -12.24
N ASP A 276 -13.27 10.40 -12.04
CA ASP A 276 -12.33 10.33 -10.93
C ASP A 276 -11.10 11.19 -11.25
N GLU A 277 -10.48 11.77 -10.23
CA GLU A 277 -9.39 12.72 -10.39
C GLU A 277 -9.69 13.80 -11.44
N VAL A 278 -10.87 14.44 -11.37
CA VAL A 278 -11.34 15.42 -12.36
C VAL A 278 -10.33 16.56 -12.63
N HIS A 279 -9.45 16.84 -11.68
CA HIS A 279 -8.37 17.80 -11.78
C HIS A 279 -7.35 17.43 -12.88
N THR A 280 -7.15 16.16 -13.18
CA THR A 280 -6.24 15.70 -14.24
C THR A 280 -6.71 16.13 -15.63
N LEU A 281 -8.02 16.18 -15.85
CA LEU A 281 -8.60 16.66 -17.10
C LEU A 281 -8.65 18.20 -17.19
N ILE A 282 -8.75 18.88 -16.04
CA ILE A 282 -8.94 20.34 -15.97
C ILE A 282 -7.60 21.07 -15.83
N GLY A 283 -6.63 20.49 -15.12
CA GLY A 283 -5.38 21.13 -14.74
C GLY A 283 -4.16 20.83 -15.60
N ALA A 284 -4.29 19.94 -16.56
CA ALA A 284 -3.18 19.50 -17.38
C ALA A 284 -2.61 20.56 -18.35
N GLY A 285 -3.21 21.77 -18.43
CA GLY A 285 -2.82 22.83 -19.36
C GLY A 285 -1.65 23.74 -18.94
N ALA A 286 -1.11 23.62 -17.73
CA ALA A 286 -0.10 24.54 -17.21
C ALA A 286 1.36 24.22 -17.60
N ALA A 287 1.66 23.02 -18.09
CA ALA A 287 2.97 22.65 -18.63
C ALA A 287 2.94 22.65 -20.14
N GLU A 288 3.98 23.15 -20.80
CA GLU A 288 4.12 23.14 -22.26
C GLU A 288 3.94 21.71 -22.79
N GLY A 289 2.78 21.44 -23.44
CA GLY A 289 2.43 20.13 -23.99
C GLY A 289 1.33 19.34 -23.25
N ALA A 290 0.79 19.85 -22.15
CA ALA A 290 -0.27 19.17 -21.38
C ALA A 290 -1.65 19.33 -22.06
N ILE A 291 -2.50 18.32 -21.86
CA ILE A 291 -3.82 18.12 -22.49
C ILE A 291 -4.84 19.06 -21.82
N ASP A 292 -5.38 20.02 -22.52
CA ASP A 292 -6.44 20.91 -22.00
C ASP A 292 -7.85 20.39 -22.38
N ALA A 293 -8.30 19.35 -21.68
CA ALA A 293 -9.65 18.82 -21.80
C ALA A 293 -10.73 19.80 -21.29
N ALA A 294 -10.33 20.78 -20.47
CA ALA A 294 -11.25 21.77 -19.93
C ALA A 294 -11.97 22.55 -21.03
N ASN A 295 -11.30 22.87 -22.12
CA ASN A 295 -11.92 23.58 -23.25
C ASN A 295 -13.03 22.79 -23.97
N ILE A 296 -13.02 21.47 -23.86
CA ILE A 296 -14.07 20.59 -24.41
C ILE A 296 -15.21 20.44 -23.40
N LEU A 297 -14.93 20.32 -22.12
CA LEU A 297 -15.91 20.10 -21.06
C LEU A 297 -16.67 21.37 -20.68
N LYS A 298 -16.01 22.53 -20.60
CA LYS A 298 -16.63 23.82 -20.22
C LYS A 298 -17.88 24.19 -21.05
N PRO A 299 -17.87 24.12 -22.38
CA PRO A 299 -19.07 24.45 -23.19
C PRO A 299 -20.23 23.49 -22.96
N ALA A 300 -19.94 22.19 -22.75
CA ALA A 300 -20.96 21.17 -22.51
C ALA A 300 -21.61 21.33 -21.13
N LEU A 301 -20.80 21.58 -20.10
CA LEU A 301 -21.26 21.91 -18.74
C LEU A 301 -22.06 23.22 -18.72
N ALA A 302 -21.60 24.24 -19.49
CA ALA A 302 -22.27 25.53 -19.56
C ALA A 302 -23.66 25.46 -20.17
N ARG A 303 -23.86 24.58 -21.16
CA ARG A 303 -25.15 24.39 -21.85
C ARG A 303 -26.04 23.34 -21.17
N GLY A 304 -25.55 22.66 -20.11
CA GLY A 304 -26.29 21.57 -19.47
C GLY A 304 -26.40 20.31 -20.34
N GLU A 305 -25.54 20.17 -21.34
CA GLU A 305 -25.47 19.02 -22.24
C GLU A 305 -24.76 17.84 -21.61
N LEU A 306 -23.96 18.09 -20.54
CA LEU A 306 -23.27 17.12 -19.72
C LEU A 306 -23.72 17.24 -18.27
N GLN A 307 -24.05 16.10 -17.65
CA GLN A 307 -24.24 15.94 -16.23
C GLN A 307 -23.09 15.05 -15.71
N CYS A 308 -22.30 15.54 -14.75
CA CYS A 308 -21.16 14.77 -14.27
C CYS A 308 -21.00 14.84 -12.74
N ILE A 309 -20.36 13.81 -12.20
CA ILE A 309 -19.88 13.71 -10.81
C ILE A 309 -18.36 13.73 -10.90
N GLY A 310 -17.72 14.76 -10.34
CA GLY A 310 -16.26 14.80 -10.22
C GLY A 310 -15.81 14.25 -8.88
N ALA A 311 -14.64 13.63 -8.80
CA ALA A 311 -13.95 13.32 -7.53
C ALA A 311 -12.56 13.94 -7.55
N THR A 312 -12.14 14.53 -6.41
CA THR A 312 -10.83 15.19 -6.30
C THR A 312 -10.44 15.38 -4.81
N THR A 313 -9.22 15.84 -4.56
CA THR A 313 -8.78 16.29 -3.23
C THR A 313 -9.10 17.78 -3.03
N LEU A 314 -9.06 18.25 -1.77
CA LEU A 314 -9.33 19.65 -1.44
C LEU A 314 -8.29 20.59 -2.08
N ASP A 315 -7.02 20.20 -2.06
CA ASP A 315 -5.93 21.00 -2.62
C ASP A 315 -6.05 21.15 -4.14
N GLU A 316 -6.37 20.07 -4.83
CA GLU A 316 -6.54 20.09 -6.29
C GLU A 316 -7.84 20.82 -6.70
N TYR A 317 -8.91 20.70 -5.89
CA TYR A 317 -10.12 21.46 -6.10
C TYR A 317 -9.85 22.98 -6.06
N ARG A 318 -9.16 23.45 -5.02
CA ARG A 318 -8.78 24.87 -4.86
C ARG A 318 -7.88 25.36 -6.00
N LYS A 319 -6.95 24.52 -6.42
CA LYS A 319 -5.95 24.86 -7.43
C LYS A 319 -6.53 24.94 -8.86
N HIS A 320 -7.43 24.03 -9.21
CA HIS A 320 -7.88 23.82 -10.58
C HIS A 320 -9.33 24.19 -10.85
N ILE A 321 -10.25 24.05 -9.89
CA ILE A 321 -11.69 24.30 -10.10
C ILE A 321 -12.11 25.63 -9.50
N GLU A 322 -11.76 25.93 -8.25
CA GLU A 322 -12.17 27.15 -7.55
C GLU A 322 -11.56 28.42 -8.19
N ARG A 323 -10.36 28.31 -8.77
CA ARG A 323 -9.71 29.42 -9.47
C ARG A 323 -10.35 29.74 -10.84
N ASP A 324 -11.10 28.83 -11.42
CA ASP A 324 -11.76 28.99 -12.70
C ASP A 324 -13.25 29.34 -12.50
N ALA A 325 -13.58 30.62 -12.65
CA ALA A 325 -14.93 31.12 -12.42
C ALA A 325 -16.02 30.45 -13.27
N ASP A 326 -15.69 29.88 -14.43
CA ASP A 326 -16.65 29.19 -15.30
C ASP A 326 -16.93 27.77 -14.78
N LEU A 327 -15.96 27.09 -14.19
CA LEU A 327 -16.14 25.79 -13.56
C LEU A 327 -16.78 25.91 -12.18
N GLU A 328 -16.35 26.84 -11.36
CA GLU A 328 -16.91 27.08 -10.01
C GLU A 328 -18.42 27.32 -10.04
N ARG A 329 -18.91 28.04 -11.06
CA ARG A 329 -20.36 28.29 -11.26
C ARG A 329 -21.14 27.05 -11.67
N ARG A 330 -20.50 25.96 -12.08
CA ARG A 330 -21.13 24.74 -12.59
C ARG A 330 -21.06 23.57 -11.65
N PHE A 331 -20.01 23.55 -10.85
CA PHE A 331 -19.78 22.50 -9.86
C PHE A 331 -20.30 22.89 -8.47
N GLN A 332 -20.79 21.91 -7.75
CA GLN A 332 -21.17 22.04 -6.35
C GLN A 332 -20.30 21.12 -5.51
N PRO A 333 -19.50 21.64 -4.56
CA PRO A 333 -18.70 20.81 -3.68
C PRO A 333 -19.57 19.97 -2.73
N VAL A 334 -19.19 18.72 -2.56
CA VAL A 334 -19.74 17.77 -1.59
C VAL A 334 -18.53 17.20 -0.83
N ASN A 335 -18.42 17.56 0.44
CA ASN A 335 -17.31 17.10 1.27
C ASN A 335 -17.53 15.64 1.67
N VAL A 336 -16.50 14.83 1.47
CA VAL A 336 -16.44 13.42 1.86
C VAL A 336 -15.39 13.28 2.94
N GLY A 337 -15.83 13.13 4.18
CA GLY A 337 -14.92 12.94 5.31
C GLY A 337 -14.45 11.51 5.47
N GLU A 338 -13.45 11.32 6.33
CA GLU A 338 -13.04 10.00 6.80
C GLU A 338 -14.19 9.38 7.61
N PRO A 339 -14.58 8.10 7.38
CA PRO A 339 -15.61 7.45 8.17
C PRO A 339 -15.14 7.22 9.60
N SER A 340 -16.08 7.07 10.52
CA SER A 340 -15.76 6.67 11.90
C SER A 340 -15.21 5.25 11.96
N ILE A 341 -14.61 4.88 13.09
CA ILE A 341 -14.16 3.50 13.32
C ILE A 341 -15.35 2.54 13.23
N GLU A 342 -16.50 2.92 13.80
CA GLU A 342 -17.73 2.12 13.79
C GLU A 342 -18.25 1.90 12.36
N ASP A 343 -18.37 2.98 11.57
CA ASP A 343 -18.76 2.89 10.15
C ASP A 343 -17.76 2.04 9.36
N THR A 344 -16.47 2.16 9.66
CA THR A 344 -15.43 1.36 9.00
C THR A 344 -15.60 -0.13 9.30
N ILE A 345 -15.88 -0.51 10.54
CA ILE A 345 -16.14 -1.92 10.91
C ILE A 345 -17.36 -2.45 10.13
N GLU A 346 -18.41 -1.66 9.98
CA GLU A 346 -19.58 -2.06 9.18
C GLU A 346 -19.24 -2.23 7.69
N ILE A 347 -18.43 -1.32 7.13
CA ILE A 347 -17.91 -1.43 5.75
C ILE A 347 -17.12 -2.73 5.59
N LEU A 348 -16.21 -3.04 6.52
CA LEU A 348 -15.40 -4.26 6.49
C LEU A 348 -16.26 -5.52 6.61
N ARG A 349 -17.30 -5.51 7.45
CA ARG A 349 -18.28 -6.61 7.55
C ARG A 349 -19.01 -6.85 6.22
N GLY A 350 -19.37 -5.78 5.53
CA GLY A 350 -20.01 -5.87 4.21
C GLY A 350 -19.09 -6.39 3.11
N LEU A 351 -17.79 -6.15 3.22
CA LEU A 351 -16.78 -6.61 2.27
C LEU A 351 -16.23 -8.01 2.58
N ARG A 352 -16.38 -8.48 3.83
CA ARG A 352 -15.79 -9.72 4.36
C ARG A 352 -15.97 -10.92 3.43
N GLU A 353 -17.19 -11.19 3.00
CA GLU A 353 -17.49 -12.38 2.20
C GLU A 353 -16.70 -12.44 0.89
N ARG A 354 -16.48 -11.29 0.26
CA ARG A 354 -15.68 -11.20 -0.98
C ARG A 354 -14.20 -11.49 -0.76
N TYR A 355 -13.64 -10.95 0.34
CA TYR A 355 -12.24 -11.20 0.70
C TYR A 355 -12.03 -12.65 1.14
N GLU A 356 -12.97 -13.22 1.90
CA GLU A 356 -12.98 -14.64 2.27
C GLU A 356 -13.02 -15.57 1.04
N GLN A 357 -13.85 -15.26 0.05
CA GLN A 357 -13.91 -16.01 -1.21
C GLN A 357 -12.63 -15.87 -2.03
N HIS A 358 -12.07 -14.66 -2.09
CA HIS A 358 -10.83 -14.40 -2.84
C HIS A 358 -9.63 -15.14 -2.25
N HIS A 359 -9.43 -15.02 -0.94
CA HIS A 359 -8.31 -15.64 -0.25
C HIS A 359 -8.57 -17.10 0.17
N ARG A 360 -9.82 -17.57 0.10
CA ARG A 360 -10.25 -18.91 0.53
C ARG A 360 -9.93 -19.18 1.99
N LEU A 361 -10.31 -18.25 2.86
CA LEU A 361 -10.10 -18.28 4.30
C LEU A 361 -11.32 -17.66 5.02
N ARG A 362 -11.32 -17.64 6.33
CA ARG A 362 -12.30 -16.94 7.15
C ARG A 362 -11.64 -15.76 7.87
N ILE A 363 -12.41 -14.69 8.07
CA ILE A 363 -11.97 -13.49 8.79
C ILE A 363 -12.84 -13.32 10.01
N THR A 364 -12.26 -13.26 11.20
CA THR A 364 -13.01 -13.09 12.46
C THR A 364 -13.52 -11.67 12.63
N ASP A 365 -14.56 -11.46 13.44
CA ASP A 365 -15.06 -10.13 13.76
C ASP A 365 -14.02 -9.32 14.52
N GLU A 366 -13.25 -9.95 15.41
CA GLU A 366 -12.14 -9.35 16.15
C GLU A 366 -11.05 -8.84 15.21
N ALA A 367 -10.77 -9.55 14.11
CA ALA A 367 -9.81 -9.09 13.09
C ALA A 367 -10.31 -7.85 12.36
N LEU A 368 -11.63 -7.75 12.06
CA LEU A 368 -12.22 -6.55 11.44
C LEU A 368 -12.15 -5.34 12.39
N GLU A 369 -12.50 -5.54 13.65
CA GLU A 369 -12.41 -4.51 14.68
C GLU A 369 -10.97 -4.06 14.92
N ALA A 370 -10.02 -5.02 14.93
CA ALA A 370 -8.61 -4.73 15.04
C ALA A 370 -8.09 -3.94 13.83
N ALA A 371 -8.49 -4.30 12.60
CA ALA A 371 -8.06 -3.59 11.38
C ALA A 371 -8.51 -2.12 11.39
N ALA A 372 -9.74 -1.83 11.80
CA ALA A 372 -10.25 -0.47 11.92
C ALA A 372 -9.56 0.30 13.05
N THR A 373 -9.50 -0.28 14.26
CA THR A 373 -8.99 0.40 15.46
C THR A 373 -7.49 0.59 15.43
N LEU A 374 -6.73 -0.46 15.08
CA LEU A 374 -5.28 -0.38 14.98
C LEU A 374 -4.85 0.44 13.77
N GLY A 375 -5.59 0.34 12.66
CA GLY A 375 -5.37 1.16 11.46
C GLY A 375 -5.53 2.65 11.77
N ASP A 376 -6.59 3.05 12.48
CA ASP A 376 -6.79 4.44 12.89
C ASP A 376 -5.71 4.92 13.85
N ARG A 377 -5.38 4.10 14.84
CA ARG A 377 -4.44 4.47 15.90
C ARG A 377 -2.99 4.53 15.45
N TYR A 378 -2.58 3.62 14.55
CA TYR A 378 -1.15 3.41 14.24
C TYR A 378 -0.75 3.85 12.84
N ILE A 379 -1.67 3.99 11.89
CA ILE A 379 -1.38 4.37 10.51
C ILE A 379 -1.96 5.77 10.25
N SER A 380 -1.11 6.79 10.31
CA SER A 380 -1.51 8.20 10.18
C SER A 380 -1.29 8.81 8.80
N ASP A 381 -0.61 8.10 7.89
CA ASP A 381 -0.32 8.57 6.53
C ASP A 381 -1.40 8.21 5.51
N ARG A 382 -2.38 7.38 5.91
CA ARG A 382 -3.52 6.92 5.11
C ARG A 382 -4.82 7.12 5.88
N PHE A 383 -5.95 7.11 5.15
CA PHE A 383 -7.28 7.36 5.70
C PHE A 383 -8.14 6.09 5.72
N LEU A 384 -9.09 6.03 6.65
CA LEU A 384 -10.13 5.02 6.65
C LEU A 384 -11.12 5.29 5.47
N PRO A 385 -11.74 4.25 4.90
CA PRO A 385 -11.61 2.82 5.22
C PRO A 385 -10.45 2.13 4.51
N ASP A 386 -9.77 2.77 3.56
CA ASP A 386 -8.77 2.19 2.65
C ASP A 386 -7.65 1.46 3.42
N LYS A 387 -7.04 2.13 4.42
CA LYS A 387 -5.99 1.51 5.24
C LYS A 387 -6.45 0.24 5.98
N ALA A 388 -7.71 0.18 6.41
CA ALA A 388 -8.25 -0.99 7.11
C ALA A 388 -8.58 -2.13 6.12
N ILE A 389 -9.03 -1.80 4.92
CA ILE A 389 -9.25 -2.75 3.83
C ILE A 389 -7.91 -3.38 3.41
N ASP A 390 -6.88 -2.56 3.21
CA ASP A 390 -5.53 -3.02 2.86
C ASP A 390 -4.95 -3.96 3.93
N LEU A 391 -5.16 -3.66 5.22
CA LEU A 391 -4.73 -4.54 6.32
C LEU A 391 -5.36 -5.93 6.24
N ILE A 392 -6.65 -6.00 5.94
CA ILE A 392 -7.37 -7.27 5.81
C ILE A 392 -6.89 -8.04 4.58
N ASP A 393 -6.69 -7.36 3.46
CA ASP A 393 -6.23 -7.97 2.21
C ASP A 393 -4.82 -8.55 2.36
N GLU A 394 -3.91 -7.79 2.98
CA GLU A 394 -2.55 -8.25 3.25
C GLU A 394 -2.52 -9.40 4.27
N ALA A 395 -3.35 -9.32 5.33
CA ALA A 395 -3.50 -10.41 6.32
C ALA A 395 -3.99 -11.69 5.65
N GLY A 396 -5.02 -11.59 4.82
CA GLY A 396 -5.52 -12.70 4.05
C GLY A 396 -4.47 -13.32 3.14
N SER A 397 -3.72 -12.49 2.42
CA SER A 397 -2.61 -12.92 1.57
C SER A 397 -1.52 -13.65 2.36
N ARG A 398 -1.11 -13.10 3.52
CA ARG A 398 -0.08 -13.66 4.39
C ARG A 398 -0.49 -15.01 4.97
N VAL A 399 -1.68 -15.08 5.55
CA VAL A 399 -2.23 -16.32 6.15
C VAL A 399 -2.35 -17.41 5.07
N ARG A 400 -2.79 -17.05 3.86
CA ARG A 400 -2.83 -17.97 2.72
C ARG A 400 -1.44 -18.46 2.34
N LEU A 401 -0.43 -17.60 2.28
CA LEU A 401 0.95 -17.97 1.96
C LEU A 401 1.57 -18.88 3.03
N LEU A 402 1.32 -18.61 4.31
CA LEU A 402 1.79 -19.45 5.41
C LEU A 402 1.18 -20.85 5.34
N ASN A 403 -0.12 -20.94 5.04
CA ASN A 403 -0.82 -22.21 4.90
C ASN A 403 -0.56 -22.91 3.55
N SER A 404 -0.01 -22.22 2.55
CA SER A 404 0.32 -22.79 1.24
C SER A 404 1.74 -23.37 1.16
N LYS A 405 2.55 -23.26 2.22
CA LYS A 405 3.87 -23.88 2.26
C LYS A 405 3.71 -25.40 2.41
N LEU A 406 3.69 -26.10 1.27
CA LEU A 406 3.78 -27.55 1.24
C LEU A 406 5.09 -28.02 1.90
N PRO A 407 5.05 -29.06 2.76
CA PRO A 407 6.25 -29.72 3.25
C PRO A 407 7.13 -30.17 2.06
N PRO A 408 8.46 -30.26 2.25
CA PRO A 408 9.37 -30.66 1.15
C PRO A 408 8.94 -31.94 0.43
N GLU A 409 8.47 -32.93 1.20
CA GLU A 409 7.96 -34.20 0.69
C GLU A 409 6.66 -34.05 -0.13
N ALA A 410 5.76 -33.17 0.30
CA ALA A 410 4.53 -32.89 -0.45
C ALA A 410 4.81 -32.08 -1.73
N LYS A 411 5.91 -31.30 -1.79
CA LYS A 411 6.31 -30.58 -3.03
C LYS A 411 6.78 -31.52 -4.13
N GLU A 412 7.46 -32.62 -3.79
CA GLU A 412 7.86 -33.61 -4.77
C GLU A 412 6.63 -34.32 -5.36
N VAL A 413 5.69 -34.73 -4.49
CA VAL A 413 4.43 -35.36 -4.93
C VAL A 413 3.55 -34.37 -5.73
N ASP A 414 3.53 -33.08 -5.42
CA ASP A 414 2.84 -32.05 -6.23
C ASP A 414 3.47 -31.90 -7.63
N LYS A 415 4.79 -32.01 -7.73
CA LYS A 415 5.50 -31.98 -9.01
C LYS A 415 5.17 -33.20 -9.86
N GLU A 416 5.08 -34.38 -9.24
CA GLU A 416 4.62 -35.60 -9.93
C GLU A 416 3.15 -35.48 -10.36
N LEU A 417 2.28 -34.90 -9.51
CA LEU A 417 0.88 -34.67 -9.83
C LEU A 417 0.72 -33.77 -11.06
N ARG A 418 1.50 -32.70 -11.17
CA ARG A 418 1.48 -31.79 -12.34
C ARG A 418 1.93 -32.48 -13.62
N THR A 419 2.92 -33.37 -13.54
CA THR A 419 3.35 -34.14 -14.70
C THR A 419 2.28 -35.14 -15.16
N VAL A 420 1.65 -35.85 -14.20
CA VAL A 420 0.55 -36.79 -14.52
C VAL A 420 -0.68 -36.05 -15.08
N GLN A 421 -0.98 -34.85 -14.63
CA GLN A 421 -2.07 -34.03 -15.18
C GLN A 421 -1.79 -33.61 -16.62
N LYS A 422 -0.55 -33.23 -16.93
CA LYS A 422 -0.14 -32.86 -18.29
C LYS A 422 -0.19 -34.08 -19.22
N ASP A 423 0.35 -35.23 -18.79
CA ASP A 423 0.32 -36.46 -19.56
C ASP A 423 -1.11 -36.96 -19.82
N LYS A 424 -2.04 -36.75 -18.84
CA LYS A 424 -3.47 -37.02 -18.99
C LYS A 424 -4.12 -36.10 -20.04
N GLU A 425 -3.82 -34.79 -20.03
CA GLU A 425 -4.33 -33.87 -21.03
C GLU A 425 -3.81 -34.22 -22.45
N ASP A 426 -2.55 -34.63 -22.57
CA ASP A 426 -1.97 -35.05 -23.82
C ASP A 426 -2.59 -36.38 -24.32
N ALA A 427 -2.81 -37.36 -23.42
CA ALA A 427 -3.52 -38.62 -23.76
C ALA A 427 -4.97 -38.36 -24.19
N VAL A 428 -5.67 -37.39 -23.60
CA VAL A 428 -7.02 -37.00 -24.04
C VAL A 428 -6.97 -36.35 -25.43
N ARG A 429 -5.95 -35.53 -25.72
CA ARG A 429 -5.76 -34.93 -27.05
C ARG A 429 -5.47 -35.99 -28.13
N GLU A 430 -4.73 -37.03 -27.77
CA GLU A 430 -4.38 -38.18 -28.65
C GLU A 430 -5.53 -39.20 -28.77
N GLN A 431 -6.65 -38.96 -28.05
CA GLN A 431 -7.83 -39.89 -28.01
C GLN A 431 -7.54 -41.27 -27.42
N ASP A 432 -6.46 -41.40 -26.63
CA ASP A 432 -6.14 -42.62 -25.88
C ASP A 432 -6.84 -42.61 -24.52
N PHE A 433 -8.11 -43.00 -24.53
CA PHE A 433 -8.96 -42.99 -23.34
C PHE A 433 -8.58 -44.08 -22.30
N ALA A 434 -7.89 -45.12 -22.70
CA ALA A 434 -7.41 -46.15 -21.78
C ALA A 434 -6.28 -45.64 -20.93
N ARG A 435 -5.29 -44.99 -21.55
CA ARG A 435 -4.17 -44.34 -20.88
C ARG A 435 -4.62 -43.13 -20.03
N ALA A 436 -5.61 -42.37 -20.52
CA ALA A 436 -6.19 -41.26 -19.74
C ALA A 436 -6.92 -41.73 -18.47
N GLY A 437 -7.53 -42.95 -18.51
CA GLY A 437 -8.13 -43.60 -17.34
C GLY A 437 -7.09 -43.99 -16.28
N GLU A 438 -5.98 -44.63 -16.67
CA GLU A 438 -4.89 -45.01 -15.75
C GLU A 438 -4.23 -43.77 -15.10
N LEU A 439 -4.04 -42.69 -15.88
CA LEU A 439 -3.49 -41.45 -15.39
C LEU A 439 -4.44 -40.72 -14.43
N ARG A 440 -5.75 -40.86 -14.59
CA ARG A 440 -6.75 -40.33 -13.66
C ARG A 440 -6.69 -41.06 -12.31
N ASP A 441 -6.55 -42.37 -12.30
CA ASP A 441 -6.43 -43.14 -11.07
C ASP A 441 -5.16 -42.82 -10.31
N LYS A 442 -4.04 -42.61 -11.01
CA LYS A 442 -2.80 -42.09 -10.44
C LYS A 442 -2.94 -40.66 -9.90
N GLU A 443 -3.70 -39.79 -10.58
CA GLU A 443 -3.99 -38.43 -10.10
C GLU A 443 -4.72 -38.46 -8.75
N VAL A 444 -5.70 -39.34 -8.60
CA VAL A 444 -6.45 -39.53 -7.34
C VAL A 444 -5.53 -40.04 -6.22
N GLU A 445 -4.67 -41.02 -6.50
CA GLU A 445 -3.73 -41.59 -5.53
C GLU A 445 -2.71 -40.54 -5.04
N LEU A 446 -2.15 -39.72 -5.94
CA LEU A 446 -1.22 -38.66 -5.61
C LEU A 446 -1.88 -37.53 -4.79
N ARG A 447 -3.16 -37.21 -5.08
CA ARG A 447 -3.94 -36.25 -4.29
C ARG A 447 -4.21 -36.74 -2.86
N GLU A 448 -4.51 -38.01 -2.69
CA GLU A 448 -4.66 -38.62 -1.36
C GLU A 448 -3.33 -38.64 -0.60
N LYS A 449 -2.21 -38.91 -1.26
CA LYS A 449 -0.87 -38.84 -0.68
C LYS A 449 -0.51 -37.44 -0.18
N ILE A 450 -0.79 -36.40 -0.96
CA ILE A 450 -0.60 -35.01 -0.55
C ILE A 450 -1.47 -34.70 0.68
N ARG A 451 -2.72 -35.18 0.70
CA ARG A 451 -3.63 -34.96 1.83
C ARG A 451 -3.13 -35.58 3.12
N THR A 452 -2.62 -36.80 3.05
CA THR A 452 -2.05 -37.52 4.23
C THR A 452 -0.78 -36.84 4.73
N LEU A 453 0.12 -36.41 3.84
CA LEU A 453 1.33 -35.66 4.20
C LEU A 453 1.02 -34.29 4.83
N LEU A 454 -0.03 -33.61 4.38
CA LEU A 454 -0.48 -32.36 4.99
C LEU A 454 -1.11 -32.57 6.37
N GLN A 455 -1.79 -33.71 6.58
CA GLN A 455 -2.36 -34.06 7.90
C GLN A 455 -1.28 -34.45 8.91
N SER A 456 -0.26 -35.22 8.50
CA SER A 456 0.86 -35.60 9.40
C SER A 456 1.69 -34.38 9.81
N SER A 457 2.05 -33.51 8.87
CA SER A 457 2.81 -32.31 9.19
C SER A 457 2.06 -31.31 10.09
N ARG A 458 0.74 -31.31 10.09
CA ARG A 458 -0.11 -30.53 11.02
C ARG A 458 -0.16 -31.14 12.43
N GLN A 459 -0.10 -32.46 12.54
CA GLN A 459 -0.03 -33.15 13.84
C GLN A 459 1.34 -32.96 14.50
N ASP A 460 2.43 -32.92 13.74
CA ASP A 460 3.76 -32.67 14.24
C ASP A 460 3.91 -31.23 14.79
N VAL A 461 3.36 -30.21 14.10
CA VAL A 461 3.31 -28.81 14.57
C VAL A 461 2.42 -28.65 15.80
N ALA A 462 1.32 -29.40 15.92
CA ALA A 462 0.46 -29.39 17.09
C ALA A 462 1.09 -30.07 18.31
N ASN A 463 1.92 -31.09 18.10
CA ASN A 463 2.66 -31.77 19.17
C ASN A 463 3.85 -30.95 19.69
N ASP A 464 4.54 -30.21 18.82
CA ASP A 464 5.61 -29.28 19.24
C ASP A 464 5.07 -28.08 20.04
N ALA A 465 3.82 -27.67 19.79
CA ALA A 465 3.13 -26.62 20.57
C ALA A 465 2.61 -27.11 21.93
N SER A 466 2.43 -28.43 22.12
CA SER A 466 1.94 -29.02 23.38
C SER A 466 3.05 -29.35 24.40
N ASP A 467 4.32 -29.33 24.00
CA ASP A 467 5.45 -29.63 24.89
C ASP A 467 5.91 -28.41 25.71
N SER A 468 5.24 -27.27 25.57
CA SER A 468 5.53 -26.02 26.31
C SER A 468 4.48 -25.64 27.37
N SER A 469 3.51 -26.50 27.69
CA SER A 469 2.54 -26.23 28.76
C SER A 469 2.13 -27.49 29.53
N GLU A 470 3.01 -27.97 30.41
CA GLU A 470 2.58 -28.78 31.57
C GLU A 470 2.14 -27.85 32.70
N THR A 471 0.85 -27.84 33.00
CA THR A 471 0.22 -27.99 34.33
C THR A 471 -1.24 -27.53 34.29
N SER A 472 -2.16 -28.47 34.30
CA SER A 472 -3.19 -28.69 35.35
C SER A 472 -4.30 -29.59 34.83
N GLN A 473 -4.33 -30.77 35.45
CA GLN A 473 -5.38 -31.75 35.37
C GLN A 473 -6.62 -31.29 36.15
N ALA A 474 -7.80 -31.46 35.57
CA ALA A 474 -8.98 -31.82 36.29
C ALA A 474 -9.99 -32.55 35.38
N ALA A 475 -10.44 -33.68 35.85
CA ALA A 475 -11.22 -34.72 35.21
C ALA A 475 -12.68 -34.36 34.90
N ALA A 476 -13.24 -34.91 33.83
CA ALA A 476 -14.64 -35.31 33.75
C ALA A 476 -14.83 -36.40 32.68
N GLU A 477 -15.59 -37.44 33.08
CA GLU A 477 -15.87 -38.67 32.38
C GLU A 477 -16.84 -38.54 31.17
N PRO A 478 -16.95 -39.60 30.31
CA PRO A 478 -17.62 -39.55 29.03
C PRO A 478 -19.11 -39.94 29.12
N VAL A 479 -19.94 -39.22 28.39
CA VAL A 479 -21.31 -39.66 28.10
C VAL A 479 -21.43 -39.92 26.60
N ALA A 480 -21.74 -41.14 26.27
CA ALA A 480 -22.10 -41.59 24.92
C ALA A 480 -23.53 -41.20 24.55
N VAL A 481 -23.75 -40.65 23.35
CA VAL A 481 -25.01 -40.84 22.59
C VAL A 481 -24.76 -40.70 21.09
N SER A 482 -25.41 -41.54 20.36
CA SER A 482 -25.46 -41.95 18.98
C SER A 482 -26.09 -40.95 18.01
N SER A 483 -25.76 -41.17 16.73
CA SER A 483 -26.49 -40.76 15.51
C SER A 483 -26.45 -39.29 15.12
N GLU A 484 -25.58 -39.01 14.12
CA GLU A 484 -25.85 -38.08 13.03
C GLU A 484 -24.64 -38.05 12.07
N GLN A 485 -24.65 -38.97 11.13
CA GLN A 485 -23.56 -39.04 10.11
C GLN A 485 -23.60 -37.95 9.04
N THR A 486 -24.59 -37.06 9.06
CA THR A 486 -24.72 -35.99 8.04
C THR A 486 -24.18 -34.63 8.51
N THR A 487 -24.08 -34.38 9.82
CA THR A 487 -23.53 -33.16 10.41
C THR A 487 -22.01 -33.18 10.55
N LEU A 488 -21.40 -34.38 10.53
CA LEU A 488 -19.93 -34.49 10.65
C LEU A 488 -19.16 -34.10 9.37
N GLN A 489 -19.77 -34.16 8.19
CA GLN A 489 -19.10 -33.73 6.96
C GLN A 489 -19.04 -32.21 6.80
N THR A 490 -20.00 -31.46 7.34
CA THR A 490 -19.96 -29.98 7.38
C THR A 490 -19.03 -29.47 8.47
N ALA A 491 -19.02 -30.10 9.65
CA ALA A 491 -18.15 -29.71 10.76
C ALA A 491 -16.65 -30.01 10.51
N VAL A 492 -16.33 -31.06 9.77
CA VAL A 492 -14.94 -31.39 9.38
C VAL A 492 -14.43 -30.47 8.24
N ALA A 493 -15.34 -29.93 7.41
CA ALA A 493 -14.96 -28.91 6.42
C ALA A 493 -14.71 -27.52 7.05
N GLU A 494 -15.37 -27.22 8.18
CA GLU A 494 -15.15 -25.97 8.93
C GLU A 494 -13.83 -25.93 9.71
N SER A 495 -13.26 -27.08 10.09
CA SER A 495 -12.00 -27.14 10.85
C SER A 495 -10.72 -27.05 9.99
N THR A 496 -10.82 -26.87 8.66
CA THR A 496 -9.67 -26.88 7.75
C THR A 496 -9.46 -25.56 7.00
N THR A 497 -10.34 -24.58 7.11
CA THR A 497 -10.15 -23.26 6.47
C THR A 497 -9.24 -22.39 7.32
N PRO A 498 -8.17 -21.79 6.74
CA PRO A 498 -7.33 -20.83 7.45
C PRO A 498 -8.18 -19.66 7.96
N VAL A 499 -7.84 -19.13 9.13
CA VAL A 499 -8.58 -18.03 9.77
C VAL A 499 -7.63 -16.87 9.99
N VAL A 500 -8.06 -15.66 9.65
CA VAL A 500 -7.37 -14.41 9.98
C VAL A 500 -7.85 -13.95 11.34
N SER A 501 -6.92 -13.78 12.27
CA SER A 501 -7.16 -13.36 13.65
C SER A 501 -6.74 -11.89 13.90
N GLU A 502 -7.09 -11.36 15.08
CA GLU A 502 -6.59 -10.06 15.57
C GLU A 502 -5.06 -9.99 15.56
N GLU A 503 -4.38 -11.11 15.89
CA GLU A 503 -2.91 -11.18 15.96
C GLU A 503 -2.26 -11.04 14.57
N ASP A 504 -2.87 -11.59 13.52
CA ASP A 504 -2.38 -11.44 12.16
C ASP A 504 -2.43 -9.98 11.71
N ILE A 505 -3.53 -9.28 12.02
CA ILE A 505 -3.67 -7.84 11.76
C ILE A 505 -2.62 -7.04 12.54
N ALA A 506 -2.46 -7.33 13.85
CA ALA A 506 -1.46 -6.66 14.68
C ALA A 506 -0.04 -6.85 14.17
N GLN A 507 0.30 -8.04 13.64
CA GLN A 507 1.60 -8.31 13.02
C GLN A 507 1.83 -7.48 11.74
N ILE A 508 0.79 -7.26 10.91
CA ILE A 508 0.91 -6.44 9.71
C ILE A 508 1.06 -4.98 10.09
N VAL A 509 0.24 -4.48 11.01
CA VAL A 509 0.40 -3.11 11.53
C VAL A 509 1.79 -2.91 12.10
N ALA A 510 2.33 -3.90 12.84
CA ALA A 510 3.70 -3.86 13.34
C ALA A 510 4.73 -3.83 12.21
N SER A 511 4.52 -4.57 11.12
CA SER A 511 5.44 -4.57 9.97
C SER A 511 5.42 -3.23 9.20
N TRP A 512 4.26 -2.58 9.10
CA TRP A 512 4.13 -1.29 8.41
C TRP A 512 4.67 -0.12 9.23
N THR A 513 4.40 -0.15 10.54
CA THR A 513 4.73 0.96 11.44
C THR A 513 6.06 0.80 12.16
N GLY A 514 6.62 -0.42 12.17
CA GLY A 514 7.81 -0.76 12.94
C GLY A 514 7.56 -0.89 14.45
N VAL A 515 6.30 -0.86 14.91
CA VAL A 515 5.92 -0.89 16.32
C VAL A 515 5.34 -2.25 16.68
N PRO A 516 5.81 -2.92 17.74
CA PRO A 516 5.16 -4.10 18.27
C PRO A 516 3.79 -3.73 18.85
N VAL A 517 2.72 -4.03 18.08
CA VAL A 517 1.31 -3.69 18.42
C VAL A 517 0.65 -4.76 19.29
N GLN A 518 1.36 -5.84 19.60
CA GLN A 518 0.84 -6.95 20.41
C GLN A 518 0.34 -6.45 21.78
N LYS A 519 -0.77 -7.01 22.25
CA LYS A 519 -1.22 -6.81 23.64
C LYS A 519 -0.06 -7.10 24.57
N LEU A 520 0.12 -6.27 25.62
CA LEU A 520 1.11 -6.49 26.66
C LEU A 520 0.97 -7.93 27.18
N THR A 521 1.72 -8.84 26.61
CA THR A 521 1.85 -10.20 27.13
C THR A 521 2.56 -10.13 28.46
N GLU A 522 2.43 -11.14 29.31
CA GLU A 522 3.18 -11.21 30.58
C GLU A 522 4.69 -10.96 30.37
N SER A 523 5.23 -11.38 29.23
CA SER A 523 6.64 -11.13 28.85
C SER A 523 6.99 -9.66 28.66
N GLU A 524 6.07 -8.82 28.13
CA GLU A 524 6.31 -7.38 27.96
C GLU A 524 6.19 -6.61 29.29
N SER A 525 5.29 -7.02 30.17
CA SER A 525 5.21 -6.47 31.52
C SER A 525 6.52 -6.72 32.29
N VAL A 526 7.08 -7.91 32.17
CA VAL A 526 8.38 -8.26 32.74
C VAL A 526 9.52 -7.43 32.12
N LYS A 527 9.52 -7.24 30.80
CA LYS A 527 10.49 -6.37 30.12
C LYS A 527 10.42 -4.93 30.64
N LEU A 528 9.23 -4.36 30.78
CA LEU A 528 9.06 -3.00 31.33
C LEU A 528 9.51 -2.89 32.79
N LEU A 529 9.36 -3.93 33.60
CA LEU A 529 9.89 -3.97 34.95
C LEU A 529 11.42 -4.01 34.98
N ASN A 530 12.04 -4.78 34.07
CA ASN A 530 13.48 -4.94 33.94
C ASN A 530 14.14 -3.87 33.02
N MET A 531 13.41 -2.82 32.68
CA MET A 531 13.88 -1.76 31.79
C MET A 531 15.17 -1.10 32.31
N GLU A 532 15.26 -0.85 33.62
CA GLU A 532 16.43 -0.22 34.23
C GLU A 532 17.68 -1.03 33.99
N GLU A 533 17.66 -2.35 34.23
CA GLU A 533 18.77 -3.26 33.98
C GLU A 533 19.18 -3.29 32.49
N THR A 534 18.19 -3.24 31.61
CA THR A 534 18.45 -3.25 30.17
C THR A 534 19.12 -1.95 29.70
N LEU A 535 18.72 -0.82 30.24
CA LEU A 535 19.33 0.48 29.93
C LEU A 535 20.75 0.57 30.51
N HIS A 536 20.99 0.01 31.71
CA HIS A 536 22.33 -0.05 32.35
C HIS A 536 23.32 -0.90 31.59
N LYS A 537 22.89 -1.86 30.75
CA LYS A 537 23.84 -2.60 29.87
C LYS A 537 24.56 -1.68 28.87
N ARG A 538 23.97 -0.52 28.54
CA ARG A 538 24.54 0.44 27.58
C ARG A 538 24.96 1.76 28.24
N LEU A 539 24.28 2.18 29.28
CA LEU A 539 24.53 3.43 29.99
C LEU A 539 25.15 3.10 31.36
N ILE A 540 26.39 3.43 31.54
CA ILE A 540 27.09 3.27 32.78
C ILE A 540 26.82 4.49 33.69
N GLY A 541 26.53 4.22 34.95
CA GLY A 541 26.16 5.25 35.91
C GLY A 541 24.78 5.88 35.62
N GLN A 542 24.55 7.11 36.08
CA GLN A 542 23.34 7.86 35.85
C GLN A 542 22.07 7.18 36.41
N ASP A 543 22.16 6.45 37.52
CA ASP A 543 21.08 5.62 38.06
C ASP A 543 19.77 6.42 38.26
N GLU A 544 19.87 7.66 38.76
CA GLU A 544 18.72 8.50 39.01
C GLU A 544 18.04 8.93 37.71
N ALA A 545 18.82 9.18 36.63
CA ALA A 545 18.29 9.52 35.33
C ALA A 545 17.55 8.31 34.71
N VAL A 546 18.13 7.12 34.81
CA VAL A 546 17.51 5.89 34.31
C VAL A 546 16.23 5.56 35.04
N LYS A 547 16.22 5.66 36.39
CA LYS A 547 15.03 5.45 37.23
C LYS A 547 13.91 6.44 36.88
N ALA A 548 14.23 7.73 36.73
CA ALA A 548 13.24 8.77 36.42
C ALA A 548 12.59 8.54 35.05
N VAL A 549 13.41 8.25 34.03
CA VAL A 549 12.94 7.90 32.68
C VAL A 549 12.06 6.66 32.72
N SER A 550 12.53 5.58 33.32
CA SER A 550 11.82 4.29 33.40
C SER A 550 10.46 4.45 34.09
N LYS A 551 10.39 5.24 35.16
CA LYS A 551 9.15 5.53 35.88
C LYS A 551 8.14 6.31 35.02
N ALA A 552 8.61 7.32 34.30
CA ALA A 552 7.75 8.14 33.42
C ALA A 552 7.18 7.30 32.27
N ILE A 553 7.99 6.45 31.71
CA ILE A 553 7.62 5.56 30.62
C ILE A 553 6.65 4.47 31.05
N ARG A 554 6.87 3.85 32.22
CA ARG A 554 5.91 2.89 32.79
C ARG A 554 4.53 3.54 32.97
N ARG A 555 4.47 4.80 33.48
CA ARG A 555 3.20 5.56 33.61
C ARG A 555 2.50 5.73 32.26
N ALA A 556 3.26 6.05 31.22
CA ALA A 556 2.70 6.25 29.87
C ALA A 556 2.14 4.95 29.28
N ARG A 557 2.83 3.83 29.46
CA ARG A 557 2.41 2.52 28.92
C ARG A 557 1.22 1.91 29.62
N VAL A 558 1.03 2.15 30.90
CA VAL A 558 -0.13 1.68 31.67
C VAL A 558 -1.40 2.49 31.35
N GLY A 559 -1.32 3.51 30.49
CA GLY A 559 -2.49 4.30 30.07
C GLY A 559 -2.92 5.39 31.07
N LEU A 560 -2.12 5.69 32.09
CA LEU A 560 -2.41 6.71 33.08
C LEU A 560 -2.10 8.13 32.59
N LYS A 561 -1.80 8.30 31.30
CA LYS A 561 -1.43 9.57 30.69
C LYS A 561 -2.58 10.16 29.86
N ASN A 562 -2.57 11.48 29.68
CA ASN A 562 -3.47 12.16 28.74
C ASN A 562 -3.22 11.67 27.31
N PRO A 563 -4.22 11.08 26.61
CA PRO A 563 -4.06 10.51 25.29
C PRO A 563 -3.69 11.55 24.21
N ASN A 564 -3.87 12.83 24.49
CA ASN A 564 -3.56 13.90 23.54
C ASN A 564 -2.10 14.42 23.61
N ARG A 565 -1.24 13.84 24.43
CA ARG A 565 0.16 14.26 24.60
C ARG A 565 1.13 13.20 24.04
N PRO A 566 2.38 13.59 23.67
CA PRO A 566 3.44 12.65 23.31
C PRO A 566 3.66 11.57 24.39
N ILE A 567 4.22 10.40 24.08
CA ILE A 567 4.46 9.31 25.04
C ILE A 567 5.17 9.81 26.30
N ALA A 568 6.26 10.55 26.13
CA ALA A 568 6.93 11.28 27.22
C ALA A 568 7.72 12.47 26.65
N SER A 569 7.99 13.45 27.49
CA SER A 569 8.73 14.65 27.15
C SER A 569 9.75 14.97 28.24
N PHE A 570 11.05 14.95 27.88
CA PHE A 570 12.15 15.12 28.81
C PHE A 570 13.09 16.24 28.39
N ILE A 571 13.64 16.95 29.40
CA ILE A 571 14.88 17.71 29.24
C ILE A 571 16.01 16.99 29.96
N PHE A 572 17.08 16.67 29.22
CA PHE A 572 18.32 16.09 29.71
C PHE A 572 19.35 17.21 29.92
N SER A 573 19.55 17.66 31.14
CA SER A 573 20.48 18.73 31.49
C SER A 573 21.76 18.17 32.10
N GLY A 574 22.92 18.70 31.71
CA GLY A 574 24.21 18.31 32.29
C GLY A 574 25.39 18.53 31.36
N PRO A 575 26.62 18.23 31.84
CA PRO A 575 27.85 18.40 31.07
C PRO A 575 27.85 17.62 29.74
N THR A 576 28.77 17.97 28.86
CA THR A 576 28.96 17.21 27.61
C THR A 576 29.61 15.85 27.91
N GLY A 577 29.25 14.82 27.15
CA GLY A 577 29.88 13.49 27.24
C GLY A 577 29.49 12.64 28.42
N VAL A 578 28.40 12.95 29.13
CA VAL A 578 27.88 12.17 30.30
C VAL A 578 26.84 11.12 29.93
N GLY A 579 26.52 10.94 28.64
CA GLY A 579 25.62 9.89 28.16
C GLY A 579 24.21 10.34 27.77
N LYS A 580 23.90 11.65 27.63
CA LYS A 580 22.57 12.16 27.27
C LYS A 580 22.06 11.57 25.93
N THR A 581 22.89 11.67 24.90
CA THR A 581 22.53 11.14 23.55
C THR A 581 22.53 9.60 23.55
N GLU A 582 23.38 8.95 24.35
CA GLU A 582 23.44 7.49 24.42
C GLU A 582 22.18 6.92 25.09
N LEU A 583 21.69 7.56 26.16
CA LEU A 583 20.40 7.18 26.75
C LEU A 583 19.26 7.34 25.72
N THR A 584 19.29 8.39 24.89
CA THR A 584 18.29 8.59 23.83
C THR A 584 18.31 7.45 22.81
N LYS A 585 19.49 7.01 22.38
CA LYS A 585 19.64 5.85 21.48
C LYS A 585 19.20 4.54 22.13
N ALA A 586 19.56 4.33 23.39
CA ALA A 586 19.12 3.16 24.14
C ALA A 586 17.60 3.09 24.27
N LEU A 587 16.95 4.24 24.47
CA LEU A 587 15.48 4.35 24.50
C LEU A 587 14.86 4.07 23.12
N ALA A 588 15.44 4.58 22.03
CA ALA A 588 14.97 4.31 20.69
C ALA A 588 15.05 2.80 20.37
N ALA A 589 16.18 2.17 20.63
CA ALA A 589 16.35 0.73 20.47
C ALA A 589 15.40 -0.09 21.34
N TYR A 590 15.17 0.33 22.58
CA TYR A 590 14.29 -0.37 23.51
C TYR A 590 12.81 -0.29 23.11
N PHE A 591 12.32 0.90 22.70
CA PHE A 591 10.90 1.16 22.40
C PHE A 591 10.50 0.80 20.99
N PHE A 592 11.38 1.10 20.05
CA PHE A 592 11.07 1.04 18.62
C PHE A 592 11.93 0.01 17.88
N GLY A 593 12.73 -0.78 18.63
CA GLY A 593 13.50 -1.91 18.11
C GLY A 593 14.75 -1.54 17.32
N SER A 594 15.02 -0.26 17.07
CA SER A 594 16.20 0.22 16.34
C SER A 594 16.69 1.56 16.88
N GLU A 595 17.99 1.77 16.89
CA GLU A 595 18.60 3.10 17.17
C GLU A 595 18.26 4.12 16.07
N ASP A 596 18.00 3.67 14.84
CA ASP A 596 17.62 4.51 13.71
C ASP A 596 16.18 5.01 13.80
N ALA A 597 15.38 4.52 14.75
CA ALA A 597 14.07 5.06 15.07
C ALA A 597 14.18 6.37 15.88
N MET A 598 15.14 7.22 15.52
CA MET A 598 15.40 8.51 16.15
C MET A 598 15.57 9.60 15.10
N ILE A 599 14.79 10.68 15.25
CA ILE A 599 14.93 11.91 14.47
C ILE A 599 15.78 12.88 15.31
N ARG A 600 17.00 13.17 14.89
CA ARG A 600 17.88 14.11 15.58
C ARG A 600 17.87 15.47 14.88
N LEU A 601 17.58 16.52 15.61
CA LEU A 601 17.59 17.91 15.16
C LEU A 601 18.55 18.70 16.03
N ASP A 602 19.63 19.22 15.45
CA ASP A 602 20.59 20.08 16.13
C ASP A 602 20.07 21.52 16.12
N MET A 603 19.75 22.04 17.29
CA MET A 603 19.17 23.37 17.42
C MET A 603 20.15 24.52 17.10
N SER A 604 21.43 24.24 16.96
CA SER A 604 22.39 25.22 16.42
C SER A 604 22.12 25.58 14.96
N GLU A 605 21.42 24.72 14.19
CA GLU A 605 20.99 25.04 12.83
C GLU A 605 19.72 25.93 12.79
N PHE A 606 19.01 26.05 13.92
CA PHE A 606 17.72 26.75 14.05
C PHE A 606 17.81 28.00 14.94
N MET A 607 18.94 28.68 14.89
CA MET A 607 19.18 29.91 15.65
C MET A 607 18.49 31.15 15.06
N GLU A 608 18.19 31.12 13.76
CA GLU A 608 17.60 32.25 13.05
C GLU A 608 16.11 32.00 12.74
N ARG A 609 15.32 33.09 12.75
CA ARG A 609 13.86 33.01 12.55
C ARG A 609 13.48 32.32 11.25
N HIS A 610 14.20 32.54 10.17
CA HIS A 610 13.89 31.93 8.86
C HIS A 610 14.20 30.44 8.82
N THR A 611 15.08 29.91 9.66
CA THR A 611 15.39 28.48 9.71
C THR A 611 14.30 27.69 10.45
N VAL A 612 13.51 28.32 11.31
CA VAL A 612 12.38 27.66 12.03
C VAL A 612 11.33 27.13 11.06
N SER A 613 11.12 27.83 9.93
CA SER A 613 10.20 27.35 8.89
C SER A 613 10.63 26.02 8.27
N LYS A 614 11.92 25.63 8.32
CA LYS A 614 12.36 24.30 7.87
C LYS A 614 11.79 23.17 8.70
N LEU A 615 11.41 23.42 9.97
CA LEU A 615 10.81 22.36 10.83
C LEU A 615 9.40 21.99 10.38
N ILE A 616 8.59 22.98 9.99
CA ILE A 616 7.18 22.81 9.64
C ILE A 616 6.89 22.97 8.14
N GLY A 617 7.89 23.39 7.36
CA GLY A 617 7.82 23.70 5.93
C GLY A 617 7.75 25.20 5.63
N SER A 618 8.23 25.58 4.45
CA SER A 618 8.22 26.98 3.98
C SER A 618 6.80 27.42 3.60
N PRO A 619 6.44 28.69 3.82
CA PRO A 619 5.15 29.23 3.38
C PRO A 619 4.99 29.18 1.85
N PRO A 620 3.75 29.21 1.32
CA PRO A 620 3.49 29.25 -0.12
C PRO A 620 4.25 30.41 -0.80
N GLY A 621 4.92 30.11 -1.91
CA GLY A 621 5.68 31.10 -2.69
C GLY A 621 7.16 31.22 -2.31
N TYR A 622 7.64 30.52 -1.28
CA TYR A 622 9.07 30.48 -0.93
C TYR A 622 9.73 29.19 -1.44
N VAL A 623 11.06 29.27 -1.65
CA VAL A 623 11.87 28.11 -2.04
C VAL A 623 11.77 27.03 -0.95
N GLY A 624 11.55 25.77 -1.35
CA GLY A 624 11.39 24.65 -0.42
C GLY A 624 9.93 24.34 0.01
N PHE A 625 8.91 25.04 -0.49
CA PHE A 625 7.50 24.77 -0.15
C PHE A 625 7.08 23.34 -0.48
N ASN A 626 7.57 22.77 -1.59
CA ASN A 626 7.24 21.41 -2.02
C ASN A 626 7.92 20.32 -1.19
N GLU A 627 9.04 20.62 -0.54
CA GLU A 627 9.85 19.64 0.20
C GLU A 627 9.23 19.26 1.56
N GLY A 628 8.31 20.09 2.08
CA GLY A 628 7.71 19.89 3.41
C GLY A 628 8.65 20.28 4.55
N GLY A 629 8.20 20.16 5.79
CA GLY A 629 9.01 20.43 6.98
C GLY A 629 9.84 19.23 7.41
N GLN A 630 11.08 19.45 7.80
CA GLN A 630 12.00 18.39 8.22
C GLN A 630 11.43 17.58 9.39
N LEU A 631 10.88 18.24 10.41
CA LEU A 631 10.28 17.60 11.57
C LEU A 631 8.93 16.95 11.22
N THR A 632 8.03 17.73 10.61
CA THR A 632 6.67 17.27 10.31
C THR A 632 6.63 16.12 9.30
N GLU A 633 7.45 16.18 8.25
CA GLU A 633 7.51 15.11 7.25
C GLU A 633 8.18 13.84 7.79
N ALA A 634 9.25 14.00 8.61
CA ALA A 634 9.92 12.85 9.22
C ALA A 634 9.00 12.09 10.18
N VAL A 635 8.25 12.81 11.04
CA VAL A 635 7.30 12.18 11.98
C VAL A 635 6.08 11.61 11.24
N ARG A 636 5.60 12.30 10.20
CA ARG A 636 4.50 11.77 9.37
C ARG A 636 4.85 10.41 8.74
N ARG A 637 6.11 10.25 8.29
CA ARG A 637 6.59 8.97 7.71
C ARG A 637 6.87 7.91 8.77
N ARG A 638 7.30 8.33 9.97
CA ARG A 638 7.62 7.44 11.09
C ARG A 638 6.99 7.98 12.37
N PRO A 639 5.69 7.74 12.60
CA PRO A 639 4.97 8.28 13.75
C PRO A 639 5.45 7.71 15.09
N TYR A 640 6.12 6.56 15.07
CA TYR A 640 6.71 5.93 16.25
C TYR A 640 8.22 6.15 16.23
N THR A 641 8.64 7.22 16.90
CA THR A 641 10.04 7.64 16.86
C THR A 641 10.42 8.42 18.11
N VAL A 642 11.71 8.46 18.41
CA VAL A 642 12.28 9.41 19.36
C VAL A 642 12.66 10.67 18.61
N VAL A 643 12.12 11.81 19.02
CA VAL A 643 12.55 13.12 18.49
C VAL A 643 13.51 13.74 19.48
N LEU A 644 14.77 13.86 19.07
CA LEU A 644 15.85 14.48 19.85
C LEU A 644 16.11 15.89 19.35
N PHE A 645 15.82 16.89 20.19
CA PHE A 645 16.26 18.27 20.01
C PHE A 645 17.58 18.47 20.77
N ASP A 646 18.68 18.47 20.03
CA ASP A 646 20.01 18.59 20.63
C ASP A 646 20.37 20.08 20.84
N GLU A 647 20.94 20.44 21.99
CA GLU A 647 21.34 21.80 22.39
C GLU A 647 20.18 22.83 22.32
N ILE A 648 19.06 22.49 22.95
CA ILE A 648 17.80 23.27 22.88
C ILE A 648 17.95 24.74 23.28
N GLU A 649 18.94 25.08 24.14
CA GLU A 649 19.25 26.45 24.55
C GLU A 649 19.72 27.35 23.39
N LYS A 650 20.12 26.78 22.26
CA LYS A 650 20.56 27.54 21.07
C LYS A 650 19.39 27.87 20.14
N ALA A 651 18.24 27.27 20.33
CA ALA A 651 17.08 27.43 19.45
C ALA A 651 16.53 28.87 19.46
N HIS A 652 16.05 29.33 18.31
CA HIS A 652 15.31 30.58 18.22
C HIS A 652 14.02 30.52 19.08
N PRO A 653 13.60 31.66 19.72
CA PRO A 653 12.38 31.69 20.54
C PRO A 653 11.11 31.16 19.88
N ASP A 654 10.97 31.26 18.56
CA ASP A 654 9.81 30.73 17.82
C ASP A 654 9.76 29.18 17.81
N VAL A 655 10.90 28.50 18.00
CA VAL A 655 10.91 27.02 18.15
C VAL A 655 10.16 26.62 19.42
N PHE A 656 10.31 27.37 20.52
CA PHE A 656 9.59 27.08 21.76
C PHE A 656 8.08 27.21 21.59
N ASN A 657 7.60 28.13 20.74
CA ASN A 657 6.18 28.27 20.46
C ASN A 657 5.64 27.02 19.74
N LEU A 658 6.41 26.43 18.81
CA LEU A 658 6.06 25.16 18.18
C LEU A 658 6.08 24.00 19.18
N LEU A 659 7.10 23.94 20.04
CA LEU A 659 7.20 22.91 21.07
C LEU A 659 6.07 23.01 22.10
N LEU A 660 5.60 24.20 22.45
CA LEU A 660 4.45 24.37 23.33
C LEU A 660 3.18 23.71 22.76
N GLN A 661 2.91 23.90 21.48
CA GLN A 661 1.79 23.25 20.80
C GLN A 661 1.97 21.73 20.76
N LEU A 662 3.17 21.25 20.42
CA LEU A 662 3.50 19.83 20.36
C LEU A 662 3.33 19.15 21.73
N LEU A 663 3.81 19.77 22.80
CA LEU A 663 3.77 19.19 24.15
C LEU A 663 2.36 19.20 24.77
N GLU A 664 1.47 20.12 24.36
CA GLU A 664 0.12 20.22 24.89
C GLU A 664 -0.91 19.43 24.09
N ASP A 665 -0.91 19.65 22.78
CA ASP A 665 -1.90 19.06 21.86
C ASP A 665 -1.41 17.77 21.19
N GLY A 666 -0.13 17.41 21.30
CA GLY A 666 0.46 16.26 20.63
C GLY A 666 0.41 16.33 19.12
N ARG A 667 0.30 17.53 18.53
CA ARG A 667 0.17 17.73 17.09
C ARG A 667 0.84 19.02 16.62
N LEU A 668 1.30 19.04 15.38
CA LEU A 668 1.77 20.22 14.69
C LEU A 668 1.09 20.34 13.32
N THR A 669 0.75 21.58 12.94
CA THR A 669 0.24 21.86 11.59
C THR A 669 1.40 22.28 10.68
N ASP A 670 1.57 21.60 9.55
CA ASP A 670 2.59 21.96 8.57
C ASP A 670 2.20 23.19 7.74
N SER A 671 3.13 23.68 6.92
CA SER A 671 2.91 24.85 6.04
C SER A 671 1.84 24.61 4.95
N LYS A 672 1.47 23.35 4.70
CA LYS A 672 0.41 22.95 3.77
C LYS A 672 -0.95 22.83 4.45
N GLY A 673 -1.05 23.11 5.76
CA GLY A 673 -2.28 23.00 6.55
C GLY A 673 -2.59 21.59 7.04
N ARG A 674 -1.70 20.61 6.84
CA ARG A 674 -1.89 19.23 7.30
C ARG A 674 -1.50 19.13 8.78
N THR A 675 -2.30 18.44 9.56
CA THR A 675 -2.01 18.16 10.97
C THR A 675 -1.19 16.87 11.07
N VAL A 676 -0.02 16.96 11.70
CA VAL A 676 0.87 15.82 11.97
C VAL A 676 0.76 15.43 13.43
N ASP A 677 0.52 14.15 13.70
CA ASP A 677 0.34 13.60 15.05
C ASP A 677 1.67 13.20 15.69
N PHE A 678 1.91 13.67 16.92
CA PHE A 678 3.09 13.38 17.74
C PHE A 678 2.76 12.57 18.99
N LYS A 679 1.52 12.07 19.15
CA LYS A 679 1.09 11.35 20.36
C LYS A 679 1.89 10.06 20.59
N ASN A 680 2.40 9.46 19.54
CA ASN A 680 3.18 8.24 19.58
C ASN A 680 4.69 8.49 19.58
N THR A 681 5.14 9.74 19.76
CA THR A 681 6.57 10.09 19.80
C THR A 681 7.07 10.23 21.23
N LEU A 682 8.35 9.99 21.42
CA LEU A 682 9.10 10.29 22.63
C LEU A 682 9.93 11.56 22.38
N ILE A 683 9.65 12.64 23.11
CA ILE A 683 10.32 13.92 22.91
C ILE A 683 11.46 14.05 23.92
N ILE A 684 12.66 14.21 23.45
CA ILE A 684 13.87 14.39 24.28
C ILE A 684 14.59 15.66 23.84
N MET A 685 14.89 16.54 24.78
CA MET A 685 15.64 17.75 24.56
C MET A 685 16.93 17.67 25.37
N THR A 686 18.10 17.91 24.78
CA THR A 686 19.34 18.00 25.51
C THR A 686 19.73 19.45 25.76
N SER A 687 20.31 19.71 26.91
CA SER A 687 20.82 21.03 27.28
C SER A 687 22.13 20.92 28.06
N ASN A 688 22.98 21.92 27.87
CA ASN A 688 24.22 22.08 28.65
C ASN A 688 24.06 23.14 29.77
N ILE A 689 22.86 23.70 29.93
CA ILE A 689 22.56 24.62 31.04
C ILE A 689 22.73 23.86 32.36
N GLY A 690 23.24 24.54 33.38
CA GLY A 690 23.56 23.94 34.67
C GLY A 690 24.86 23.18 34.75
N SER A 691 25.61 23.03 33.67
CA SER A 691 26.91 22.30 33.66
C SER A 691 27.89 22.87 34.68
N LYS A 692 27.97 24.19 34.79
CA LYS A 692 28.85 24.90 35.77
C LYS A 692 28.45 24.63 37.23
N VAL A 693 27.16 24.47 37.48
CA VAL A 693 26.64 24.16 38.83
C VAL A 693 26.99 22.71 39.20
N ILE A 694 26.85 21.80 38.22
CA ILE A 694 27.16 20.40 38.40
C ILE A 694 28.68 20.21 38.58
N GLU A 695 29.51 20.91 37.80
CA GLU A 695 30.97 20.89 37.90
C GLU A 695 31.49 21.35 39.27
N LYS A 696 30.82 22.35 39.85
CA LYS A 696 31.15 22.83 41.20
C LYS A 696 30.58 21.99 42.35
N GLY A 697 29.95 20.82 42.03
CA GLY A 697 29.40 19.92 43.02
C GLY A 697 28.33 20.53 43.94
N GLY A 698 27.63 21.60 43.48
CA GLY A 698 26.65 22.34 44.29
C GLY A 698 27.31 23.12 45.46
N GLY A 699 28.61 23.44 45.36
CA GLY A 699 29.42 24.02 46.41
C GLY A 699 29.00 25.40 46.84
N GLY A 700 28.41 25.44 48.02
CA GLY A 700 28.46 26.58 48.93
C GLY A 700 29.25 26.14 50.18
N LEU A 701 30.13 26.98 50.66
CA LEU A 701 30.99 26.79 51.82
C LEU A 701 30.26 26.12 53.02
N GLY A 702 30.76 24.97 53.41
CA GLY A 702 30.56 24.41 54.76
C GLY A 702 29.25 23.63 54.93
N PHE A 703 29.36 22.34 54.77
CA PHE A 703 28.83 21.28 55.65
C PHE A 703 29.05 19.95 54.94
N GLU A 704 30.05 19.17 55.39
CA GLU A 704 30.18 17.78 55.02
C GLU A 704 29.04 17.01 55.72
N PHE A 705 28.10 16.55 54.96
CA PHE A 705 27.09 15.60 55.43
C PHE A 705 27.73 14.17 55.41
N SER A 706 28.16 13.68 56.52
CA SER A 706 28.53 12.30 56.78
C SER A 706 27.24 11.55 57.20
N GLY A 707 26.59 10.83 56.28
CA GLY A 707 25.43 10.00 56.54
C GLY A 707 25.07 9.16 55.35
N GLU A 708 24.40 8.01 55.57
CA GLU A 708 24.01 7.02 54.52
C GLU A 708 23.18 7.59 53.35
N ASN A 709 22.73 8.84 53.40
CA ASN A 709 21.94 9.53 52.33
C ASN A 709 22.65 10.77 51.76
N ALA A 710 23.99 10.87 51.92
CA ALA A 710 24.73 12.08 51.52
C ALA A 710 24.66 12.32 49.97
N GLU A 711 24.74 11.27 49.18
CA GLU A 711 24.73 11.35 47.71
C GLU A 711 23.37 11.75 47.17
N GLU A 712 22.27 11.25 47.71
CA GLU A 712 20.90 11.60 47.30
C GLU A 712 20.55 13.07 47.66
N ASN A 713 20.98 13.51 48.81
CA ASN A 713 20.82 14.90 49.25
C ASN A 713 21.64 15.87 48.38
N GLN A 714 22.84 15.49 47.99
CA GLN A 714 23.68 16.25 47.07
C GLN A 714 23.06 16.33 45.69
N TYR A 715 22.57 15.21 45.15
CA TYR A 715 21.86 15.19 43.88
C TYR A 715 20.61 16.08 43.86
N ASN A 716 19.77 16.00 44.88
CA ASN A 716 18.58 16.82 45.04
C ASN A 716 18.90 18.32 45.09
N ARG A 717 20.00 18.70 45.75
CA ARG A 717 20.50 20.07 45.79
C ARG A 717 20.96 20.55 44.43
N ILE A 718 21.77 19.76 43.74
CA ILE A 718 22.23 20.05 42.37
C ILE A 718 21.02 20.21 41.44
N ARG A 719 20.05 19.31 41.53
CA ARG A 719 18.81 19.37 40.76
C ARG A 719 18.03 20.65 41.00
N SER A 720 17.90 21.11 42.23
CA SER A 720 17.26 22.37 42.54
C SER A 720 17.94 23.57 41.92
N LEU A 721 19.28 23.64 42.02
CA LEU A 721 20.07 24.72 41.42
C LEU A 721 20.03 24.70 39.89
N VAL A 722 20.09 23.55 39.29
CA VAL A 722 19.93 23.42 37.82
C VAL A 722 18.53 23.86 37.37
N ASN A 723 17.51 23.50 38.14
CA ASN A 723 16.13 23.95 37.86
C ASN A 723 15.97 25.48 37.96
N GLU A 724 16.66 26.13 38.90
CA GLU A 724 16.70 27.59 38.99
C GLU A 724 17.39 28.21 37.78
N GLU A 725 18.48 27.66 37.34
CA GLU A 725 19.18 28.11 36.12
C GLU A 725 18.32 27.93 34.87
N LEU A 726 17.65 26.79 34.73
CA LEU A 726 16.74 26.50 33.61
C LEU A 726 15.56 27.52 33.59
N LYS A 727 15.03 27.94 34.73
CA LYS A 727 13.96 28.94 34.81
C LYS A 727 14.40 30.34 34.33
N GLN A 728 15.69 30.62 34.31
CA GLN A 728 16.20 31.88 33.75
C GLN A 728 16.27 31.88 32.22
N TYR A 729 16.46 30.71 31.61
CA TYR A 729 16.54 30.53 30.14
C TYR A 729 15.20 30.23 29.50
N PHE A 730 14.40 29.38 30.12
CA PHE A 730 13.14 28.89 29.56
C PHE A 730 11.94 29.53 30.27
N ARG A 731 10.88 29.79 29.51
CA ARG A 731 9.64 30.32 30.11
C ARG A 731 9.02 29.26 31.04
N PRO A 732 8.46 29.68 32.20
CA PRO A 732 7.83 28.74 33.16
C PRO A 732 6.75 27.86 32.54
N GLU A 733 5.97 28.38 31.56
CA GLU A 733 4.92 27.62 30.88
C GLU A 733 5.49 26.45 30.03
N PHE A 734 6.70 26.60 29.50
CA PHE A 734 7.38 25.54 28.76
C PHE A 734 7.85 24.43 29.71
N LEU A 735 8.51 24.79 30.79
CA LEU A 735 9.01 23.84 31.78
C LEU A 735 7.88 23.05 32.45
N ASN A 736 6.71 23.67 32.68
CA ASN A 736 5.55 23.02 33.29
C ASN A 736 4.84 22.01 32.37
N ARG A 737 5.10 22.03 31.08
CA ARG A 737 4.53 21.05 30.11
C ARG A 737 5.36 19.82 29.94
N LEU A 738 6.58 19.83 30.45
CA LEU A 738 7.47 18.68 30.43
C LEU A 738 7.04 17.65 31.48
N ASP A 739 7.23 16.37 31.16
CA ASP A 739 6.95 15.29 32.09
C ASP A 739 8.00 15.22 33.20
N GLU A 740 9.30 15.42 32.86
CA GLU A 740 10.39 15.37 33.83
C GLU A 740 11.62 16.18 33.34
N ILE A 741 12.35 16.81 34.28
CA ILE A 741 13.67 17.38 34.02
C ILE A 741 14.70 16.49 34.67
N ILE A 742 15.59 15.93 33.86
CA ILE A 742 16.56 14.93 34.26
C ILE A 742 17.95 15.55 34.24
N VAL A 743 18.62 15.51 35.40
CA VAL A 743 19.95 16.07 35.57
C VAL A 743 20.98 14.94 35.55
N PHE A 744 21.90 15.02 34.59
CA PHE A 744 23.03 14.09 34.45
C PHE A 744 24.20 14.57 35.28
N ARG A 745 24.72 13.70 36.15
CA ARG A 745 25.92 13.98 36.95
C ARG A 745 27.22 13.76 36.15
N GLN A 746 28.31 14.28 36.64
CA GLN A 746 29.64 13.96 36.09
C GLN A 746 29.94 12.48 36.30
N LEU A 747 30.69 11.90 35.35
CA LEU A 747 31.19 10.55 35.43
C LEU A 747 32.42 10.46 36.34
N ASN A 748 32.48 9.45 37.17
CA ASN A 748 33.65 9.17 37.94
C ASN A 748 34.69 8.35 37.14
N ARG A 749 35.89 8.17 37.68
CA ARG A 749 36.99 7.47 36.98
C ARG A 749 36.67 5.99 36.72
N GLU A 750 35.96 5.36 37.64
CA GLU A 750 35.58 3.93 37.52
C GLU A 750 34.52 3.74 36.45
N GLU A 751 33.52 4.61 36.39
CA GLU A 751 32.50 4.57 35.34
C GLU A 751 33.12 4.81 33.95
N VAL A 752 34.12 5.67 33.84
CA VAL A 752 34.81 5.91 32.56
C VAL A 752 35.63 4.67 32.17
N LYS A 753 36.13 3.90 33.13
CA LYS A 753 36.80 2.61 32.87
C LYS A 753 35.81 1.57 32.32
N GLU A 754 34.64 1.46 32.90
CA GLU A 754 33.56 0.59 32.40
C GLU A 754 33.08 1.01 30.99
N ILE A 755 32.94 2.33 30.73
CA ILE A 755 32.63 2.84 29.41
C ILE A 755 33.71 2.49 28.39
N ALA A 756 34.99 2.56 28.79
CA ALA A 756 36.12 2.13 27.98
C ALA A 756 36.00 0.65 27.58
N GLU A 757 35.57 -0.22 28.51
CA GLU A 757 35.39 -1.63 28.23
C GLU A 757 34.23 -1.89 27.22
N ILE A 758 33.14 -1.11 27.29
CA ILE A 758 32.06 -1.22 26.31
C ILE A 758 32.56 -0.78 24.93
N MET A 759 33.27 0.35 24.83
CA MET A 759 33.82 0.84 23.54
C MET A 759 34.86 -0.14 22.96
N LEU A 760 35.71 -0.74 23.81
CA LEU A 760 36.65 -1.76 23.36
C LEU A 760 35.93 -3.01 22.82
N ARG A 761 34.84 -3.42 23.46
CA ARG A 761 34.04 -4.57 23.03
C ARG A 761 33.40 -4.32 21.65
N GLU A 762 32.93 -3.09 21.38
CA GLU A 762 32.43 -2.72 20.06
C GLU A 762 33.53 -2.81 18.98
N VAL A 763 34.76 -2.37 19.31
CA VAL A 763 35.91 -2.48 18.38
C VAL A 763 36.28 -3.94 18.18
N PHE A 764 36.28 -4.76 19.22
CA PHE A 764 36.57 -6.19 19.12
C PHE A 764 35.58 -6.94 18.25
N ASN A 765 34.29 -6.64 18.36
CA ASN A 765 33.24 -7.23 17.51
C ASN A 765 33.46 -6.88 16.04
N ARG A 766 33.75 -5.61 15.73
CA ARG A 766 34.04 -5.17 14.34
C ARG A 766 35.27 -5.81 13.73
N ILE A 767 36.30 -6.01 14.56
CA ILE A 767 37.55 -6.65 14.13
C ILE A 767 37.38 -8.17 14.03
N GLY A 768 36.59 -8.76 14.93
CA GLY A 768 36.20 -10.17 14.90
C GLY A 768 35.47 -10.57 13.60
N GLU A 769 34.69 -9.67 12.99
CA GLU A 769 34.07 -9.86 11.66
C GLU A 769 35.12 -10.05 10.53
N LYS A 770 36.37 -9.54 10.73
CA LYS A 770 37.51 -9.75 9.83
C LYS A 770 38.36 -11.00 10.23
N GLY A 771 37.87 -11.79 11.18
CA GLY A 771 38.57 -13.01 11.65
C GLY A 771 39.75 -12.75 12.59
N ILE A 772 40.03 -11.53 13.04
CA ILE A 772 41.12 -11.21 13.95
C ILE A 772 40.61 -11.25 15.41
N THR A 773 41.26 -12.03 16.27
CA THR A 773 40.96 -12.06 17.69
C THR A 773 41.85 -11.07 18.44
N LEU A 774 41.23 -10.06 19.09
CA LEU A 774 41.94 -8.99 19.78
C LEU A 774 41.73 -9.12 21.29
N SER A 775 42.84 -8.97 22.06
CA SER A 775 42.84 -8.82 23.51
C SER A 775 43.63 -7.56 23.92
N VAL A 776 43.34 -7.02 25.11
CA VAL A 776 44.02 -5.82 25.60
C VAL A 776 44.50 -6.06 27.04
N SER A 777 45.71 -5.57 27.37
CA SER A 777 46.24 -5.64 28.71
C SER A 777 45.57 -4.65 29.67
N ASN A 778 45.65 -4.90 30.98
CA ASN A 778 45.17 -3.96 31.99
C ASN A 778 45.93 -2.63 31.97
N ALA A 779 47.23 -2.67 31.65
CA ALA A 779 48.07 -1.47 31.48
C ALA A 779 47.56 -0.58 30.35
N PHE A 780 47.11 -1.17 29.24
CA PHE A 780 46.47 -0.43 28.12
C PHE A 780 45.13 0.21 28.54
N LYS A 781 44.30 -0.52 29.29
CA LYS A 781 43.02 0.04 29.80
C LYS A 781 43.26 1.23 30.71
N GLU A 782 44.26 1.16 31.61
CA GLU A 782 44.59 2.28 32.50
C GLU A 782 45.11 3.48 31.71
N ARG A 783 45.99 3.25 30.75
CA ARG A 783 46.50 4.32 29.86
C ARG A 783 45.39 4.98 29.04
N LEU A 784 44.46 4.19 28.55
CA LEU A 784 43.27 4.68 27.79
C LEU A 784 42.40 5.60 28.66
N VAL A 785 42.17 5.22 29.92
CA VAL A 785 41.41 6.00 30.89
C VAL A 785 42.16 7.28 31.26
N GLU A 786 43.49 7.23 31.47
CA GLU A 786 44.29 8.41 31.78
C GLU A 786 44.21 9.49 30.68
N GLU A 787 44.31 9.08 29.43
CA GLU A 787 44.20 10.01 28.29
C GLU A 787 42.75 10.39 27.96
N GLY A 788 41.80 9.50 28.21
CA GLY A 788 40.37 9.69 27.88
C GLY A 788 39.53 10.31 28.97
N TYR A 789 40.01 10.39 30.22
CA TYR A 789 39.24 10.98 31.32
C TYR A 789 39.48 12.50 31.44
N ASN A 790 38.39 13.25 31.29
CA ASN A 790 38.38 14.69 31.61
C ASN A 790 37.06 15.03 32.31
N PRO A 791 37.07 15.50 33.54
CA PRO A 791 35.86 15.82 34.31
C PRO A 791 34.91 16.80 33.58
N ALA A 792 35.46 17.74 32.83
CA ALA A 792 34.66 18.77 32.13
C ALA A 792 34.02 18.25 30.81
N TYR A 793 34.65 17.24 30.20
CA TYR A 793 34.20 16.72 28.87
C TYR A 793 33.67 15.29 28.92
N GLY A 794 33.59 14.68 30.10
CA GLY A 794 33.10 13.31 30.34
C GLY A 794 33.84 12.23 29.54
N ALA A 795 33.10 11.30 28.93
CA ALA A 795 33.65 10.23 28.10
C ALA A 795 33.93 10.62 26.65
N ARG A 796 33.69 11.87 26.23
CA ARG A 796 33.91 12.31 24.82
C ARG A 796 35.38 12.22 24.39
N PRO A 797 36.38 12.58 25.23
CA PRO A 797 37.80 12.38 24.88
C PRO A 797 38.19 10.90 24.78
N LEU A 798 37.53 10.01 25.54
CA LEU A 798 37.79 8.59 25.53
C LEU A 798 37.63 7.95 24.14
N ARG A 799 36.60 8.32 23.39
CA ARG A 799 36.40 7.84 22.01
C ARG A 799 37.57 8.21 21.08
N ARG A 800 38.11 9.40 21.26
CA ARG A 800 39.29 9.86 20.50
C ARG A 800 40.56 9.10 20.92
N ALA A 801 40.66 8.79 22.22
CA ALA A 801 41.77 8.02 22.75
C ALA A 801 41.70 6.57 22.21
N VAL A 802 40.54 5.93 22.19
CA VAL A 802 40.34 4.60 21.57
C VAL A 802 40.76 4.61 20.10
N MET A 803 40.29 5.59 19.34
CA MET A 803 40.64 5.71 17.92
C MET A 803 42.16 5.83 17.73
N ARG A 804 42.81 6.76 18.44
CA ARG A 804 44.22 7.04 18.28
C ARG A 804 45.12 5.92 18.82
N LEU A 805 44.79 5.38 20.00
CA LEU A 805 45.66 4.40 20.67
C LEU A 805 45.43 2.96 20.22
N LEU A 806 44.20 2.62 19.81
CA LEU A 806 43.86 1.26 19.40
C LEU A 806 43.70 1.13 17.90
N GLU A 807 42.73 1.91 17.30
CA GLU A 807 42.35 1.71 15.91
C GLU A 807 43.49 2.13 14.95
N ASP A 808 44.17 3.27 15.20
CA ASP A 808 45.28 3.73 14.36
C ASP A 808 46.49 2.77 14.49
N SER A 809 46.85 2.35 15.73
CA SER A 809 47.96 1.43 15.94
C SER A 809 47.70 0.07 15.31
N LEU A 810 46.47 -0.45 15.41
CA LEU A 810 46.11 -1.73 14.81
C LEU A 810 46.05 -1.62 13.27
N ALA A 811 45.58 -0.49 12.72
CA ALA A 811 45.55 -0.27 11.28
C ALA A 811 46.96 -0.27 10.66
N GLU A 812 47.95 0.31 11.36
CA GLU A 812 49.38 0.28 10.95
C GLU A 812 49.92 -1.17 10.92
N GLU A 813 49.58 -1.99 11.94
CA GLU A 813 50.03 -3.37 12.01
C GLU A 813 49.40 -4.27 10.93
N VAL A 814 48.11 -4.08 10.66
CA VAL A 814 47.37 -4.79 9.57
C VAL A 814 47.93 -4.36 8.20
N LEU A 815 48.12 -3.05 7.96
CA LEU A 815 48.64 -2.54 6.68
C LEU A 815 50.09 -2.96 6.44
N SER A 816 50.90 -3.06 7.49
CA SER A 816 52.28 -3.57 7.38
C SER A 816 52.36 -5.08 7.14
N GLY A 817 51.24 -5.79 7.20
CA GLY A 817 51.13 -7.25 7.00
C GLY A 817 51.62 -8.08 8.16
N ARG A 818 51.87 -7.46 9.33
CA ARG A 818 52.29 -8.16 10.56
C ARG A 818 51.10 -8.88 11.24
N ILE A 819 49.88 -8.42 11.03
CA ILE A 819 48.64 -9.08 11.45
C ILE A 819 47.81 -9.39 10.19
N LYS A 820 47.41 -10.64 10.07
CA LYS A 820 46.56 -11.13 8.95
C LYS A 820 45.22 -11.64 9.46
N ASP A 821 44.29 -11.82 8.54
CA ASP A 821 42.97 -12.42 8.84
C ASP A 821 43.19 -13.82 9.45
N GLY A 822 42.60 -14.06 10.62
CA GLY A 822 42.75 -15.31 11.41
C GLY A 822 43.79 -15.27 12.54
N ASP A 823 44.56 -14.18 12.67
CA ASP A 823 45.56 -14.04 13.72
C ASP A 823 44.97 -13.57 15.05
N SER A 824 45.70 -13.87 16.15
CA SER A 824 45.40 -13.36 17.49
C SER A 824 46.41 -12.29 17.88
N ALA A 825 45.98 -11.16 18.36
CA ALA A 825 46.85 -10.06 18.78
C ALA A 825 46.48 -9.53 20.16
N GLU A 826 47.48 -9.13 20.93
CA GLU A 826 47.31 -8.44 22.20
C GLU A 826 47.88 -7.02 22.13
N VAL A 827 47.12 -6.06 22.59
CA VAL A 827 47.55 -4.67 22.69
C VAL A 827 48.01 -4.38 24.11
N ASP A 828 49.25 -3.96 24.24
CA ASP A 828 49.91 -3.69 25.51
C ASP A 828 50.58 -2.31 25.51
N VAL A 829 51.12 -1.90 26.67
CA VAL A 829 51.86 -0.64 26.82
C VAL A 829 53.29 -0.97 27.32
N GLU A 830 54.28 -0.67 26.49
CA GLU A 830 55.71 -0.79 26.86
C GLU A 830 56.36 0.59 26.74
N ASP A 831 57.07 1.02 27.77
CA ASP A 831 57.77 2.33 27.85
C ASP A 831 56.85 3.53 27.49
N GLY A 832 55.56 3.45 27.87
CA GLY A 832 54.59 4.49 27.58
C GLY A 832 54.07 4.56 26.12
N LYS A 833 54.47 3.63 25.25
CA LYS A 833 53.99 3.46 23.89
C LYS A 833 53.07 2.24 23.76
N VAL A 834 52.04 2.38 22.93
CA VAL A 834 51.17 1.25 22.61
C VAL A 834 51.92 0.31 21.64
N VAL A 835 51.95 -0.96 21.97
CA VAL A 835 52.60 -2.02 21.19
C VAL A 835 51.58 -3.11 20.95
N VAL A 836 51.42 -3.54 19.71
CA VAL A 836 50.54 -4.65 19.36
C VAL A 836 51.41 -5.90 19.20
N LYS A 837 51.20 -6.88 20.05
CA LYS A 837 51.93 -8.15 20.08
C LYS A 837 51.11 -9.21 19.32
N HIS A 838 51.73 -9.89 18.39
CA HIS A 838 51.16 -11.05 17.73
C HIS A 838 51.24 -12.24 18.68
N LEU A 839 50.11 -12.81 19.06
CA LEU A 839 50.02 -14.05 19.78
C LEU A 839 50.07 -15.19 18.76
N SER A 840 51.26 -15.80 18.58
CA SER A 840 51.36 -17.03 17.78
C SER A 840 50.48 -18.09 18.40
N ALA A 841 49.58 -18.68 17.66
CA ALA A 841 48.76 -19.80 18.12
C ALA A 841 49.69 -20.93 18.60
N THR A 842 49.69 -21.18 19.90
CA THR A 842 50.23 -22.42 20.44
C THR A 842 49.44 -23.56 19.79
N PRO A 843 50.09 -24.56 19.17
CA PRO A 843 49.38 -25.69 18.61
C PRO A 843 48.60 -26.38 19.73
N SER A 844 47.30 -26.43 19.63
CA SER A 844 46.45 -27.23 20.50
C SER A 844 46.94 -28.68 20.42
N GLU A 845 47.46 -29.23 21.52
CA GLU A 845 47.68 -30.65 21.69
C GLU A 845 46.37 -31.40 21.39
N THR A 846 46.33 -32.02 20.25
CA THR A 846 45.35 -33.06 19.94
C THR A 846 45.54 -34.19 20.97
N PRO A 847 44.54 -34.58 21.74
CA PRO A 847 44.65 -35.77 22.54
C PRO A 847 44.77 -36.97 21.59
N ALA A 848 45.96 -37.62 21.62
CA ALA A 848 46.20 -38.88 20.96
C ALA A 848 45.20 -39.91 21.48
N LEU A 849 44.34 -40.39 20.59
CA LEU A 849 43.53 -41.58 20.77
C LEU A 849 44.50 -42.77 20.86
N ALA A 850 44.86 -43.15 22.11
CA ALA A 850 45.51 -44.44 22.40
C ALA A 850 44.53 -45.54 21.99
N GLY A 851 44.88 -46.28 20.96
CA GLY A 851 44.22 -47.52 20.60
C GLY A 851 44.40 -48.54 21.73
N ALA A 852 43.32 -49.16 22.15
CA ALA A 852 43.32 -50.45 22.81
C ALA A 852 42.36 -51.32 22.02
N GLY A 853 42.97 -52.33 21.35
CA GLY A 853 42.25 -53.42 20.76
C GLY A 853 41.80 -54.39 21.84
N LEU A 854 40.67 -54.91 21.66
CA LEU A 854 40.18 -56.28 21.71
C LEU A 854 38.71 -56.28 21.45
#